data_ec445c15f1bf23ec4aea7592942bd35d
#
_entry.id   ec445c15f1bf23ec4aea7592942bd35d
#
_cell.length_a   1.000
_cell.length_b   1.000
_cell.length_c   1.000
_cell.angle_alpha   90.00
_cell.angle_beta   90.00
_cell.angle_gamma   90.00
#
_symmetry.space_group_name_H-M   'P 1'
#
loop_
_entity.id
_entity.type
_entity.pdbx_description
1 polymer ?
#
loop_
_entity_poly.entity_id
_entity_poly.type
_entity_poly.pdbx_seq_one_letter_code
_entity_poly.pdbx_strand_id
1 'polypeptide(L)'
;MASTAPNSALKRSDSITDSMPEALKQSRFHMKRCFARFVASGKRLMKQQHVMDDVEKTVEDKAERKKLLDGMLGYIFSCTQEAAVVPPYVAFAVRPNPGFWEYIKVNADDLQVEGIEAVEYLKYKEMIFDEKWANDENALELDFGAIDFSTPQMVLSSSIGNGLNFTTKILTSRLSGSCQSINPLLDYLLSLNYQGENLMIKDTLNTMPKLQQALKVAEAYVSALNKDTAYQKFEDRFKEWGFDKGWGNTAGRVKETMKLLSEVLESADPVKLESLFSRLPNMFNIVILSIHGYFGQADVLGLPDTGGQVVYILDQVRALEEELLHKIELQGLDVKPQILVVTRLIPDAKGTTCNQELEPVTNTKHSNILRVPFYTDKGMLRQWDATAKIFDLMEDKPDLIIGNYTDGNLVSSLMASKLGVTQATIAHALEKTKYEDSDAKWMAFDEKYHFSCQFTADIISMNAADFIITSTYQEIAGSKQKPGQYETHTAFTMPGLCRAVSGINVFDPKFNIAAPGADQSVYFPSTAKEQRLTSFHPAIEELLYSKDDNEEHIGLLEDMKKPIIFFMARLDKVKNLSGLVEWYARNKRLRSLVNLVVVGGFFNPAKSKDREETEEIKKMHFLMKEYNLKGQFRWIAAQTDRYRNSELYRCISDTKGAFVQPALYEAFGLTVIEAMNCGLPTFATNQGGPAEIIVDGVSGFHIDPYNGDESSDKIADFFEKCKTDSQHWNRMSKAGLQRINECYTWKIYAKKVLNMGSIYGFWRRLNREQKLAKERYIHMFYNLQFRNLAKQVPIPSETPQDPTQMPKPSAPAPSRRPAAKARPKKVSEHWIVGAPLTLLTAAATPKIKDHPTPSGEGVSEGTATSEQSGGGGLFGLHWLVPIIAFVCAIHYFLKNLDRLFTREQ
;
A
#
# COMPACT_ATOMS: atom_id res chain seq x y z
N MET A 1 14.70 14.05 26.34
CA MET A 1 15.78 15.05 26.08
C MET A 1 16.05 15.04 24.61
N ALA A 2 15.72 16.10 23.90
CA ALA A 2 16.00 16.21 22.48
C ALA A 2 17.52 16.17 22.27
N SER A 3 17.99 15.15 21.55
CA SER A 3 19.34 15.09 21.03
C SER A 3 19.54 16.27 20.08
N THR A 4 20.28 17.27 20.52
CA THR A 4 20.80 18.34 19.69
C THR A 4 21.74 17.71 18.68
N ALA A 5 21.27 17.46 17.46
CA ALA A 5 22.14 17.20 16.32
C ALA A 5 23.12 18.39 16.19
N PRO A 6 24.39 18.16 15.88
CA PRO A 6 25.32 19.25 15.62
C PRO A 6 24.87 19.98 14.35
N ASN A 7 24.35 21.19 14.55
CA ASN A 7 24.07 22.16 13.50
C ASN A 7 25.41 22.71 12.94
N SER A 8 26.14 21.88 12.20
CA SER A 8 27.15 22.34 11.26
C SER A 8 26.53 22.22 9.87
N ALA A 9 26.22 23.36 9.29
CA ALA A 9 25.68 23.51 7.98
C ALA A 9 26.45 22.65 6.94
N LEU A 10 25.98 21.47 6.68
CA LEU A 10 26.24 20.77 5.43
C LEU A 10 25.57 21.61 4.34
N LYS A 11 26.38 22.28 3.56
CA LYS A 11 25.96 22.93 2.33
C LYS A 11 25.21 21.85 1.52
N ARG A 12 24.10 22.20 0.94
CA ARG A 12 23.19 21.37 0.14
C ARG A 12 23.78 20.73 -1.13
N SER A 13 25.10 20.61 -1.24
CA SER A 13 25.79 20.25 -2.48
C SER A 13 26.78 19.09 -2.41
N ASP A 14 27.07 18.52 -1.23
CA ASP A 14 28.09 17.47 -1.16
C ASP A 14 27.42 16.11 -1.12
N SER A 15 27.55 15.35 -2.20
CA SER A 15 27.22 13.93 -2.28
C SER A 15 27.92 13.17 -1.17
N ILE A 16 27.25 12.16 -0.60
CA ILE A 16 27.87 11.24 0.36
C ILE A 16 29.09 10.55 -0.28
N THR A 17 28.99 10.21 -1.55
CA THR A 17 30.09 9.67 -2.36
C THR A 17 31.33 10.55 -2.33
N ASP A 18 31.16 11.87 -2.41
CA ASP A 18 32.27 12.81 -2.38
C ASP A 18 32.87 12.97 -0.97
N SER A 19 32.08 12.81 0.06
CA SER A 19 32.49 12.97 1.47
C SER A 19 33.14 11.72 2.06
N MET A 20 32.82 10.52 1.58
CA MET A 20 33.28 9.24 2.12
C MET A 20 34.80 9.02 2.01
N PRO A 21 35.52 9.37 0.91
CA PRO A 21 36.94 9.17 0.80
C PRO A 21 37.75 9.89 1.89
N GLU A 22 37.41 11.12 2.19
CA GLU A 22 38.10 11.91 3.23
C GLU A 22 37.75 11.37 4.63
N ALA A 23 36.50 10.98 4.86
CA ALA A 23 36.08 10.39 6.12
C ALA A 23 36.80 9.04 6.40
N LEU A 24 36.96 8.20 5.40
CA LEU A 24 37.72 6.93 5.49
C LEU A 24 39.21 7.19 5.73
N LYS A 25 39.79 8.22 5.10
CA LYS A 25 41.19 8.59 5.28
C LYS A 25 41.47 9.02 6.72
N GLN A 26 40.59 9.82 7.32
CA GLN A 26 40.71 10.25 8.73
C GLN A 26 40.69 9.11 9.73
N SER A 27 39.99 8.03 9.43
CA SER A 27 39.85 6.87 10.31
C SER A 27 40.44 5.59 9.70
N ARG A 28 41.44 5.71 8.84
CA ARG A 28 41.95 4.62 7.97
C ARG A 28 42.27 3.33 8.71
N PHE A 29 42.93 3.43 9.89
CA PHE A 29 43.31 2.24 10.67
C PHE A 29 42.07 1.44 11.10
N HIS A 30 41.09 2.08 11.72
CA HIS A 30 39.87 1.42 12.17
C HIS A 30 39.04 0.90 11.01
N MET A 31 38.95 1.68 9.94
CA MET A 31 38.17 1.28 8.77
C MET A 31 38.74 0.07 8.05
N LYS A 32 40.07 -0.03 7.91
CA LYS A 32 40.65 -1.29 7.37
C LYS A 32 40.29 -2.51 8.22
N ARG A 33 40.29 -2.39 9.53
CA ARG A 33 39.88 -3.49 10.42
C ARG A 33 38.37 -3.79 10.28
N CYS A 34 37.52 -2.77 10.17
CA CYS A 34 36.09 -2.94 9.97
C CYS A 34 35.80 -3.63 8.64
N PHE A 35 36.40 -3.17 7.54
CA PHE A 35 36.19 -3.77 6.23
C PHE A 35 36.72 -5.20 6.13
N ALA A 36 37.90 -5.47 6.71
CA ALA A 36 38.42 -6.82 6.84
C ALA A 36 37.47 -7.73 7.63
N ARG A 37 36.82 -7.18 8.67
CA ARG A 37 35.81 -7.92 9.44
C ARG A 37 34.54 -8.14 8.64
N PHE A 38 34.05 -7.17 7.86
CA PHE A 38 32.90 -7.34 6.98
C PHE A 38 33.15 -8.52 6.02
N VAL A 39 34.29 -8.54 5.37
CA VAL A 39 34.68 -9.62 4.44
C VAL A 39 34.82 -10.96 5.19
N ALA A 40 35.43 -10.97 6.38
CA ALA A 40 35.66 -12.20 7.15
C ALA A 40 34.38 -12.73 7.84
N SER A 41 33.35 -11.91 8.00
CA SER A 41 32.11 -12.28 8.71
C SER A 41 31.31 -13.39 8.03
N GLY A 42 31.54 -13.63 6.74
CA GLY A 42 30.76 -14.56 5.91
C GLY A 42 29.34 -14.06 5.60
N LYS A 43 28.95 -12.90 6.12
CA LYS A 43 27.67 -12.26 5.78
C LYS A 43 27.81 -11.55 4.45
N ARG A 44 27.21 -12.11 3.42
CA ARG A 44 27.26 -11.51 2.08
C ARG A 44 26.36 -10.28 1.94
N LEU A 45 25.21 -10.25 2.66
CA LEU A 45 24.34 -9.08 2.76
C LEU A 45 24.27 -8.61 4.21
N MET A 46 24.68 -7.38 4.47
CA MET A 46 24.67 -6.75 5.77
C MET A 46 23.58 -5.68 5.81
N LYS A 47 22.73 -5.70 6.83
CA LYS A 47 21.79 -4.61 7.13
C LYS A 47 22.49 -3.55 7.99
N GLN A 48 21.91 -2.35 8.07
CA GLN A 48 22.44 -1.24 8.88
C GLN A 48 22.93 -1.69 10.26
N GLN A 49 22.11 -2.45 10.99
CA GLN A 49 22.45 -2.94 12.32
C GLN A 49 23.74 -3.78 12.31
N HIS A 50 23.92 -4.66 11.33
CA HIS A 50 25.13 -5.46 11.20
C HIS A 50 26.37 -4.61 10.96
N VAL A 51 26.25 -3.56 10.13
CA VAL A 51 27.35 -2.62 9.86
C VAL A 51 27.73 -1.88 11.15
N MET A 52 26.75 -1.38 11.88
CA MET A 52 26.95 -0.67 13.15
C MET A 52 27.55 -1.57 14.22
N ASP A 53 27.01 -2.77 14.43
CA ASP A 53 27.52 -3.77 15.39
C ASP A 53 28.98 -4.12 15.13
N ASP A 54 29.36 -4.29 13.86
CA ASP A 54 30.73 -4.67 13.52
C ASP A 54 31.70 -3.49 13.65
N VAL A 55 31.24 -2.27 13.43
CA VAL A 55 32.00 -1.04 13.76
C VAL A 55 32.22 -0.95 15.27
N GLU A 56 31.17 -1.16 16.09
CA GLU A 56 31.26 -1.12 17.54
C GLU A 56 32.19 -2.20 18.10
N LYS A 57 32.16 -3.41 17.54
CA LYS A 57 33.04 -4.52 17.94
C LYS A 57 34.50 -4.32 17.49
N THR A 58 34.73 -3.51 16.47
CA THR A 58 36.08 -3.29 15.91
C THR A 58 36.80 -2.16 16.60
N VAL A 59 36.09 -1.12 17.04
CA VAL A 59 36.62 0.05 17.73
C VAL A 59 36.34 -0.10 19.24
N GLU A 60 37.27 -0.71 19.94
CA GLU A 60 37.14 -1.06 21.37
C GLU A 60 37.16 0.17 22.29
N ASP A 61 37.97 1.19 21.95
CA ASP A 61 38.01 2.43 22.71
C ASP A 61 36.72 3.21 22.57
N LYS A 62 36.06 3.50 23.69
CA LYS A 62 34.76 4.17 23.73
C LYS A 62 34.83 5.62 23.21
N ALA A 63 35.93 6.33 23.46
CA ALA A 63 36.08 7.73 23.05
C ALA A 63 36.33 7.83 21.55
N GLU A 64 37.18 6.98 20.98
CA GLU A 64 37.45 6.89 19.56
C GLU A 64 36.20 6.40 18.79
N ARG A 65 35.49 5.40 19.33
CA ARG A 65 34.24 4.93 18.76
C ARG A 65 33.19 6.03 18.73
N LYS A 66 33.02 6.77 19.81
CA LYS A 66 32.11 7.91 19.87
C LYS A 66 32.49 8.97 18.85
N LYS A 67 33.75 9.33 18.75
CA LYS A 67 34.26 10.30 17.77
C LYS A 67 33.99 9.86 16.31
N LEU A 68 34.14 8.56 16.03
CA LEU A 68 33.86 7.98 14.71
C LEU A 68 32.37 8.02 14.41
N LEU A 69 31.52 7.60 15.36
CA LEU A 69 30.06 7.54 15.18
C LEU A 69 29.40 8.92 15.17
N ASP A 70 29.93 9.90 15.89
CA ASP A 70 29.48 11.30 15.85
C ASP A 70 29.99 12.05 14.60
N GLY A 71 30.89 11.44 13.80
CA GLY A 71 31.47 12.01 12.59
C GLY A 71 30.73 11.60 11.30
N MET A 72 31.32 12.00 10.14
CA MET A 72 30.77 11.72 8.81
C MET A 72 30.59 10.22 8.54
N LEU A 73 31.52 9.35 8.99
CA LEU A 73 31.38 7.90 8.82
C LEU A 73 30.20 7.33 9.59
N GLY A 74 29.98 7.79 10.82
CA GLY A 74 28.80 7.40 11.59
C GLY A 74 27.51 7.83 10.92
N TYR A 75 27.47 9.03 10.33
CA TYR A 75 26.35 9.50 9.52
C TYR A 75 26.12 8.59 8.31
N ILE A 76 27.16 8.29 7.51
CA ILE A 76 27.06 7.42 6.33
C ILE A 76 26.56 6.02 6.74
N PHE A 77 27.11 5.41 7.76
CA PHE A 77 26.67 4.10 8.24
C PHE A 77 25.24 4.12 8.79
N SER A 78 24.86 5.20 9.47
CA SER A 78 23.48 5.38 9.94
C SER A 78 22.48 5.58 8.79
N CYS A 79 22.91 6.05 7.62
CA CYS A 79 22.10 6.18 6.41
C CYS A 79 22.16 4.94 5.51
N THR A 80 23.07 3.99 5.78
CA THR A 80 23.20 2.75 5.00
C THR A 80 22.00 1.83 5.27
N GLN A 81 21.26 1.48 4.25
CA GLN A 81 20.14 0.55 4.35
C GLN A 81 20.63 -0.90 4.29
N GLU A 82 21.57 -1.15 3.39
CA GLU A 82 22.22 -2.46 3.24
C GLU A 82 23.60 -2.31 2.58
N ALA A 83 24.42 -3.34 2.75
CA ALA A 83 25.72 -3.45 2.10
C ALA A 83 25.89 -4.86 1.52
N ALA A 84 26.24 -4.93 0.25
CA ALA A 84 26.60 -6.17 -0.45
C ALA A 84 28.09 -6.43 -0.33
N VAL A 85 28.49 -7.56 0.26
CA VAL A 85 29.89 -7.94 0.48
C VAL A 85 30.28 -8.97 -0.56
N VAL A 86 31.05 -8.53 -1.57
CA VAL A 86 31.62 -9.35 -2.63
C VAL A 86 33.12 -9.07 -2.71
N PRO A 87 33.95 -9.83 -1.99
CA PRO A 87 35.36 -9.55 -1.85
C PRO A 87 36.07 -9.37 -3.21
N PRO A 88 36.97 -8.37 -3.39
CA PRO A 88 37.47 -7.45 -2.36
C PRO A 88 36.56 -6.24 -2.11
N TYR A 89 35.36 -6.17 -2.65
CA TYR A 89 34.48 -5.02 -2.61
C TYR A 89 33.36 -5.16 -1.58
N VAL A 90 32.98 -4.01 -1.00
CA VAL A 90 31.76 -3.80 -0.24
C VAL A 90 30.99 -2.68 -0.90
N ALA A 91 29.81 -2.99 -1.41
CA ALA A 91 28.93 -2.03 -2.07
C ALA A 91 27.78 -1.64 -1.11
N PHE A 92 27.61 -0.35 -0.88
CA PHE A 92 26.63 0.24 0.04
C PHE A 92 25.46 0.85 -0.73
N ALA A 93 24.26 0.60 -0.29
CA ALA A 93 23.08 1.38 -0.63
C ALA A 93 22.80 2.36 0.50
N VAL A 94 23.07 3.63 0.26
CA VAL A 94 22.98 4.71 1.26
C VAL A 94 21.77 5.57 0.97
N ARG A 95 20.98 5.85 2.00
CA ARG A 95 19.72 6.61 1.88
C ARG A 95 19.71 7.76 2.88
N PRO A 96 20.27 8.93 2.52
CA PRO A 96 20.37 10.07 3.44
C PRO A 96 19.01 10.67 3.80
N ASN A 97 18.04 10.61 2.89
CA ASN A 97 16.67 11.08 3.09
C ASN A 97 15.69 10.15 2.36
N PRO A 98 14.44 10.07 2.80
CA PRO A 98 13.39 9.32 2.10
C PRO A 98 13.33 9.68 0.60
N GLY A 99 13.40 8.65 -0.25
CA GLY A 99 13.41 8.78 -1.70
C GLY A 99 14.76 9.04 -2.36
N PHE A 100 15.79 9.45 -1.61
CA PHE A 100 17.13 9.74 -2.15
C PHE A 100 18.11 8.61 -1.86
N TRP A 101 18.69 8.04 -2.93
CA TRP A 101 19.59 6.92 -2.85
C TRP A 101 20.92 7.25 -3.53
N GLU A 102 22.02 6.87 -2.87
CA GLU A 102 23.36 6.86 -3.42
C GLU A 102 23.95 5.45 -3.26
N TYR A 103 24.67 4.99 -4.28
CA TYR A 103 25.33 3.70 -4.26
C TYR A 103 26.83 3.89 -4.32
N ILE A 104 27.55 3.24 -3.40
CA ILE A 104 28.97 3.45 -3.19
C ILE A 104 29.67 2.11 -3.09
N LYS A 105 30.75 1.94 -3.81
CA LYS A 105 31.61 0.76 -3.76
C LYS A 105 32.94 1.12 -3.07
N VAL A 106 33.34 0.31 -2.12
CA VAL A 106 34.59 0.46 -1.37
C VAL A 106 35.40 -0.81 -1.52
N ASN A 107 36.66 -0.68 -1.93
CA ASN A 107 37.62 -1.78 -1.90
C ASN A 107 38.11 -1.99 -0.47
N ALA A 108 37.95 -3.20 0.08
CA ALA A 108 38.28 -3.52 1.49
C ALA A 108 39.79 -3.48 1.76
N ASP A 109 40.63 -3.69 0.75
CA ASP A 109 42.10 -3.77 0.90
C ASP A 109 42.77 -2.40 1.00
N ASP A 110 42.40 -1.47 0.12
CA ASP A 110 43.02 -0.16 0.02
C ASP A 110 42.12 1.01 0.44
N LEU A 111 40.81 0.75 0.63
CA LEU A 111 39.78 1.73 0.96
C LEU A 111 39.52 2.75 -0.16
N GLN A 112 39.75 2.38 -1.42
CA GLN A 112 39.30 3.21 -2.53
C GLN A 112 37.78 3.22 -2.60
N VAL A 113 37.23 4.40 -2.80
CA VAL A 113 35.77 4.67 -2.87
C VAL A 113 35.42 5.06 -4.28
N GLU A 114 34.36 4.48 -4.79
CA GLU A 114 33.80 4.80 -6.10
C GLU A 114 32.27 4.90 -5.99
N GLY A 115 31.69 5.98 -6.50
CA GLY A 115 30.24 6.06 -6.71
C GLY A 115 29.86 5.17 -7.88
N ILE A 116 28.83 4.36 -7.70
CA ILE A 116 28.34 3.43 -8.71
C ILE A 116 26.89 3.69 -9.03
N GLU A 117 26.46 3.26 -10.20
CA GLU A 117 25.05 3.33 -10.58
C GLU A 117 24.23 2.22 -9.92
N ALA A 118 22.92 2.44 -9.81
CA ALA A 118 21.98 1.45 -9.25
C ALA A 118 22.13 0.08 -9.94
N VAL A 119 22.32 0.05 -11.25
CA VAL A 119 22.57 -1.17 -12.05
C VAL A 119 23.75 -1.97 -11.51
N GLU A 120 24.88 -1.29 -11.28
CA GLU A 120 26.07 -1.95 -10.78
C GLU A 120 25.88 -2.49 -9.37
N TYR A 121 25.20 -1.71 -8.50
CA TYR A 121 24.83 -2.20 -7.18
C TYR A 121 23.95 -3.44 -7.23
N LEU A 122 22.96 -3.49 -8.12
CA LEU A 122 22.08 -4.66 -8.29
C LEU A 122 22.88 -5.88 -8.77
N LYS A 123 23.91 -5.71 -9.62
CA LYS A 123 24.82 -6.81 -9.98
C LYS A 123 25.54 -7.40 -8.75
N TYR A 124 26.04 -6.56 -7.84
CA TYR A 124 26.62 -7.05 -6.57
C TYR A 124 25.61 -7.85 -5.75
N LYS A 125 24.35 -7.44 -5.68
CA LYS A 125 23.30 -8.20 -5.01
C LYS A 125 23.03 -9.56 -5.66
N GLU A 126 23.03 -9.62 -6.99
CA GLU A 126 22.86 -10.87 -7.74
C GLU A 126 24.02 -11.83 -7.49
N MET A 127 25.27 -11.33 -7.47
CA MET A 127 26.47 -12.14 -7.16
C MET A 127 26.43 -12.79 -5.78
N ILE A 128 25.71 -12.22 -4.84
CA ILE A 128 25.50 -12.80 -3.50
C ILE A 128 24.71 -14.11 -3.59
N PHE A 129 23.78 -14.20 -4.54
CA PHE A 129 22.90 -15.35 -4.70
C PHE A 129 23.55 -16.41 -5.61
N ASP A 130 23.97 -16.05 -6.81
CA ASP A 130 24.68 -16.90 -7.75
C ASP A 130 25.59 -16.05 -8.64
N GLU A 131 26.90 -16.33 -8.61
CA GLU A 131 27.92 -15.63 -9.41
C GLU A 131 27.64 -15.69 -10.91
N LYS A 132 26.96 -16.73 -11.38
CA LYS A 132 26.61 -16.89 -12.80
C LYS A 132 25.63 -15.83 -13.28
N TRP A 133 24.76 -15.35 -12.43
CA TRP A 133 23.76 -14.32 -12.81
C TRP A 133 24.38 -12.95 -13.02
N ALA A 134 25.40 -12.61 -12.25
CA ALA A 134 26.10 -11.35 -12.41
C ALA A 134 26.84 -11.22 -13.75
N ASN A 135 27.19 -12.35 -14.34
CA ASN A 135 27.91 -12.44 -15.62
C ASN A 135 27.00 -12.68 -16.82
N ASP A 136 25.67 -12.65 -16.63
CA ASP A 136 24.73 -12.78 -17.74
C ASP A 136 24.67 -11.49 -18.54
N GLU A 137 25.36 -11.48 -19.69
CA GLU A 137 25.37 -10.35 -20.63
C GLU A 137 24.01 -10.07 -21.27
N ASN A 138 23.03 -10.97 -21.09
CA ASN A 138 21.68 -10.83 -21.60
C ASN A 138 20.69 -10.26 -20.57
N ALA A 139 21.13 -9.80 -19.41
CA ALA A 139 20.26 -9.14 -18.44
C ALA A 139 19.65 -7.87 -19.02
N LEU A 140 18.34 -7.76 -18.97
CA LEU A 140 17.61 -6.59 -19.44
C LEU A 140 17.57 -5.52 -18.34
N GLU A 141 18.06 -4.34 -18.65
CA GLU A 141 17.92 -3.16 -17.79
C GLU A 141 16.63 -2.44 -18.15
N LEU A 142 15.79 -2.22 -17.14
CA LEU A 142 14.50 -1.57 -17.29
C LEU A 142 14.52 -0.21 -16.59
N ASP A 143 14.45 0.85 -17.39
CA ASP A 143 14.27 2.22 -16.91
C ASP A 143 12.81 2.64 -17.08
N PHE A 144 12.10 2.74 -15.96
CA PHE A 144 10.70 3.21 -15.96
C PHE A 144 10.59 4.73 -15.88
N GLY A 145 11.67 5.44 -15.59
CA GLY A 145 11.71 6.90 -15.60
C GLY A 145 11.37 7.51 -16.95
N ALA A 146 11.64 6.76 -18.00
CA ALA A 146 11.33 7.16 -19.37
C ALA A 146 9.83 7.26 -19.71
N ILE A 147 8.94 6.80 -18.84
CA ILE A 147 7.48 6.81 -19.09
C ILE A 147 6.84 8.12 -18.64
N ASP A 148 7.53 8.90 -17.82
CA ASP A 148 6.98 10.09 -17.15
C ASP A 148 7.56 11.41 -17.65
N PHE A 149 7.77 11.53 -18.94
CA PHE A 149 8.42 12.70 -19.58
C PHE A 149 7.68 14.04 -19.44
N SER A 150 6.39 14.03 -19.11
CA SER A 150 5.57 15.24 -19.21
C SER A 150 5.25 15.91 -17.88
N THR A 151 5.55 15.27 -16.76
CA THR A 151 5.18 15.76 -15.43
C THR A 151 6.42 16.19 -14.66
N PRO A 152 6.53 17.46 -14.26
CA PRO A 152 7.59 17.89 -13.36
C PRO A 152 7.56 17.10 -12.06
N GLN A 153 8.73 16.64 -11.60
CA GLN A 153 8.86 15.82 -10.41
C GLN A 153 8.83 16.67 -9.14
N MET A 154 8.28 16.10 -8.06
CA MET A 154 8.48 16.66 -6.73
C MET A 154 9.89 16.32 -6.26
N VAL A 155 10.65 17.32 -5.79
CA VAL A 155 12.07 17.16 -5.43
C VAL A 155 12.34 17.22 -3.92
N LEU A 156 11.30 17.39 -3.12
CA LEU A 156 11.42 17.47 -1.66
C LEU A 156 10.75 16.26 -1.01
N SER A 157 11.44 15.60 -0.11
CA SER A 157 10.86 14.49 0.66
C SER A 157 9.53 14.87 1.35
N SER A 158 9.40 16.10 1.84
CA SER A 158 8.17 16.61 2.46
C SER A 158 6.99 16.74 1.51
N SER A 159 7.23 16.69 0.19
CA SER A 159 6.19 16.78 -0.83
C SER A 159 5.61 15.41 -1.21
N ILE A 160 6.30 14.32 -0.87
CA ILE A 160 5.86 12.94 -1.16
C ILE A 160 4.46 12.70 -0.55
N GLY A 161 3.57 12.11 -1.35
CA GLY A 161 2.18 11.86 -0.94
C GLY A 161 1.22 13.05 -1.05
N ASN A 162 1.69 14.21 -1.53
CA ASN A 162 0.90 15.42 -1.77
C ASN A 162 0.67 15.70 -3.27
N GLY A 163 0.52 14.65 -4.05
CA GLY A 163 0.44 14.73 -5.52
C GLY A 163 -0.70 15.59 -6.02
N LEU A 164 -1.88 15.50 -5.42
CA LEU A 164 -3.04 16.32 -5.81
C LEU A 164 -2.73 17.81 -5.79
N ASN A 165 -2.14 18.30 -4.70
CA ASN A 165 -1.78 19.71 -4.56
C ASN A 165 -0.74 20.16 -5.61
N PHE A 166 0.22 19.27 -5.93
CA PHE A 166 1.23 19.54 -6.96
C PHE A 166 0.58 19.54 -8.37
N THR A 167 -0.24 18.55 -8.69
CA THR A 167 -0.96 18.43 -9.96
C THR A 167 -1.87 19.65 -10.19
N THR A 168 -2.59 20.09 -9.16
CA THR A 168 -3.46 21.27 -9.23
C THR A 168 -2.67 22.54 -9.51
N LYS A 169 -1.47 22.71 -8.92
CA LYS A 169 -0.58 23.84 -9.21
C LYS A 169 -0.09 23.84 -10.67
N ILE A 170 0.26 22.68 -11.21
CA ILE A 170 0.65 22.57 -12.63
C ILE A 170 -0.54 22.87 -13.55
N LEU A 171 -1.70 22.34 -13.24
CA LEU A 171 -2.92 22.62 -14.01
C LEU A 171 -3.22 24.11 -14.06
N THR A 172 -3.16 24.80 -12.93
CA THR A 172 -3.39 26.26 -12.90
C THR A 172 -2.34 27.04 -13.68
N SER A 173 -1.08 26.65 -13.60
CA SER A 173 -0.02 27.24 -14.41
C SER A 173 -0.27 27.07 -15.91
N ARG A 174 -0.69 25.89 -16.34
CA ARG A 174 -1.05 25.61 -17.76
C ARG A 174 -2.28 26.40 -18.22
N LEU A 175 -3.29 26.52 -17.36
CA LEU A 175 -4.51 27.28 -17.68
C LEU A 175 -4.27 28.81 -17.71
N SER A 176 -3.27 29.33 -16.97
CA SER A 176 -2.91 30.76 -16.92
C SER A 176 -1.97 31.18 -18.04
N GLY A 177 -1.29 30.25 -18.71
CA GLY A 177 -0.17 30.53 -19.62
C GLY A 177 -0.49 31.17 -20.98
N SER A 178 -1.76 31.10 -21.47
CA SER A 178 -2.22 31.79 -22.67
C SER A 178 -3.74 31.80 -22.77
N CYS A 179 -4.30 32.74 -23.55
CA CYS A 179 -5.76 32.80 -23.79
C CYS A 179 -6.32 31.52 -24.49
N GLN A 180 -5.44 30.77 -25.17
CA GLN A 180 -5.74 29.47 -25.79
C GLN A 180 -5.79 28.31 -24.76
N SER A 181 -5.12 28.46 -23.61
CA SER A 181 -5.02 27.39 -22.59
C SER A 181 -6.28 27.17 -21.77
N ILE A 182 -7.26 28.07 -21.85
CA ILE A 182 -8.56 27.94 -21.16
C ILE A 182 -9.55 27.10 -21.95
N ASN A 183 -9.37 26.92 -23.26
CA ASN A 183 -10.20 26.05 -24.11
C ASN A 183 -10.34 24.62 -23.57
N PRO A 184 -9.30 23.97 -23.05
CA PRO A 184 -9.43 22.63 -22.49
C PRO A 184 -10.42 22.52 -21.33
N LEU A 185 -10.59 23.57 -20.52
CA LEU A 185 -11.60 23.60 -19.46
C LEU A 185 -13.01 23.72 -20.04
N LEU A 186 -13.20 24.57 -21.05
CA LEU A 186 -14.45 24.67 -21.76
C LEU A 186 -14.82 23.34 -22.43
N ASP A 187 -13.88 22.72 -23.16
CA ASP A 187 -14.06 21.41 -23.80
C ASP A 187 -14.40 20.31 -22.79
N TYR A 188 -13.82 20.41 -21.58
CA TYR A 188 -14.17 19.51 -20.48
C TYR A 188 -15.60 19.73 -19.99
N LEU A 189 -16.02 20.97 -19.75
CA LEU A 189 -17.37 21.31 -19.31
C LEU A 189 -18.41 20.85 -20.33
N LEU A 190 -18.17 21.05 -21.63
CA LEU A 190 -19.04 20.59 -22.72
C LEU A 190 -19.16 19.06 -22.81
N SER A 191 -18.19 18.34 -22.29
CA SER A 191 -18.22 16.86 -22.29
C SER A 191 -18.92 16.25 -21.10
N LEU A 192 -19.34 17.07 -20.13
CA LEU A 192 -20.06 16.56 -18.95
C LEU A 192 -21.47 16.14 -19.36
N ASN A 193 -21.75 14.86 -19.20
CA ASN A 193 -23.07 14.29 -19.48
C ASN A 193 -23.36 13.12 -18.53
N TYR A 194 -24.63 12.76 -18.44
CA TYR A 194 -25.09 11.57 -17.77
C TYR A 194 -26.13 10.88 -18.66
N GLN A 195 -25.89 9.63 -19.03
CA GLN A 195 -26.76 8.86 -19.93
C GLN A 195 -27.13 9.62 -21.25
N GLY A 196 -26.18 10.41 -21.77
CA GLY A 196 -26.34 11.19 -22.99
C GLY A 196 -27.01 12.55 -22.80
N GLU A 197 -27.46 12.90 -21.60
CA GLU A 197 -28.00 14.23 -21.27
C GLU A 197 -26.85 15.16 -20.84
N ASN A 198 -26.75 16.34 -21.47
CA ASN A 198 -25.73 17.33 -21.11
C ASN A 198 -25.92 17.85 -19.69
N LEU A 199 -24.80 18.07 -19.01
CA LEU A 199 -24.76 18.67 -17.68
C LEU A 199 -24.06 20.04 -17.73
N MET A 200 -24.48 20.96 -16.91
CA MET A 200 -23.97 22.32 -16.72
C MET A 200 -24.13 23.24 -17.94
N ILE A 201 -23.55 22.91 -19.10
CA ILE A 201 -23.55 23.77 -20.27
C ILE A 201 -23.96 23.01 -21.54
N LYS A 202 -24.67 23.71 -22.45
CA LYS A 202 -25.06 23.20 -23.75
C LYS A 202 -24.04 23.56 -24.83
N ASP A 203 -24.09 22.89 -25.96
CA ASP A 203 -23.23 23.13 -27.12
C ASP A 203 -23.36 24.55 -27.70
N THR A 204 -24.43 25.29 -27.36
CA THR A 204 -24.59 26.69 -27.71
C THR A 204 -23.53 27.60 -27.11
N LEU A 205 -22.97 27.20 -25.92
CA LEU A 205 -21.90 27.92 -25.20
C LEU A 205 -20.50 27.43 -25.58
N ASN A 206 -20.25 27.16 -26.85
CA ASN A 206 -19.04 26.53 -27.38
C ASN A 206 -17.83 27.44 -27.56
N THR A 207 -17.88 28.68 -27.08
CA THR A 207 -16.73 29.59 -27.08
C THR A 207 -16.61 30.33 -25.76
N MET A 208 -15.38 30.67 -25.35
CA MET A 208 -15.13 31.40 -24.11
C MET A 208 -15.90 32.73 -23.97
N PRO A 209 -15.95 33.58 -24.99
CA PRO A 209 -16.74 34.83 -24.90
C PRO A 209 -18.24 34.58 -24.65
N LYS A 210 -18.84 33.58 -25.34
CA LYS A 210 -20.24 33.21 -25.09
C LYS A 210 -20.46 32.72 -23.67
N LEU A 211 -19.59 31.83 -23.18
CA LEU A 211 -19.68 31.32 -21.82
C LEU A 211 -19.54 32.46 -20.78
N GLN A 212 -18.53 33.32 -20.93
CA GLN A 212 -18.32 34.44 -20.00
C GLN A 212 -19.48 35.44 -20.01
N GLN A 213 -20.07 35.72 -21.20
CA GLN A 213 -21.24 36.58 -21.32
C GLN A 213 -22.46 35.94 -20.64
N ALA A 214 -22.74 34.66 -20.89
CA ALA A 214 -23.83 33.94 -20.24
C ALA A 214 -23.69 33.87 -18.74
N LEU A 215 -22.46 33.59 -18.22
CA LEU A 215 -22.17 33.55 -16.78
C LEU A 215 -22.48 34.90 -16.13
N LYS A 216 -22.08 36.04 -16.72
CA LYS A 216 -22.39 37.39 -16.17
C LYS A 216 -23.90 37.63 -16.07
N VAL A 217 -24.66 37.25 -17.09
CA VAL A 217 -26.13 37.40 -17.09
C VAL A 217 -26.76 36.51 -16.02
N ALA A 218 -26.40 35.25 -15.98
CA ALA A 218 -26.93 34.27 -15.02
C ALA A 218 -26.57 34.61 -13.57
N GLU A 219 -25.31 35.02 -13.32
CA GLU A 219 -24.86 35.42 -11.98
C GLU A 219 -25.62 36.68 -11.46
N ALA A 220 -25.82 37.67 -12.33
CA ALA A 220 -26.61 38.85 -11.98
C ALA A 220 -28.05 38.48 -11.62
N TYR A 221 -28.68 37.61 -12.40
CA TYR A 221 -30.02 37.11 -12.15
C TYR A 221 -30.16 36.35 -10.81
N VAL A 222 -29.31 35.32 -10.57
CA VAL A 222 -29.38 34.53 -9.33
C VAL A 222 -29.03 35.36 -8.10
N SER A 223 -28.23 36.43 -8.26
CA SER A 223 -27.90 37.34 -7.19
C SER A 223 -29.10 38.16 -6.71
N ALA A 224 -30.13 38.35 -7.54
CA ALA A 224 -31.37 39.01 -7.20
C ALA A 224 -32.40 38.07 -6.53
N LEU A 225 -32.20 36.76 -6.59
CA LEU A 225 -33.08 35.77 -5.99
C LEU A 225 -32.74 35.55 -4.50
N ASN A 226 -33.74 35.06 -3.74
CA ASN A 226 -33.46 34.54 -2.41
C ASN A 226 -32.55 33.33 -2.54
N LYS A 227 -31.50 33.26 -1.71
CA LYS A 227 -30.46 32.19 -1.71
C LYS A 227 -31.05 30.78 -1.61
N ASP A 228 -32.18 30.62 -0.92
CA ASP A 228 -32.82 29.32 -0.68
C ASP A 228 -33.84 28.97 -1.79
N THR A 229 -33.96 29.78 -2.85
CA THR A 229 -34.83 29.50 -4.00
C THR A 229 -34.35 28.25 -4.71
N ALA A 230 -35.21 27.23 -4.80
CA ALA A 230 -34.89 25.97 -5.46
C ALA A 230 -34.61 26.15 -6.97
N TYR A 231 -33.65 25.40 -7.54
CA TYR A 231 -33.22 25.50 -8.94
C TYR A 231 -34.38 25.38 -9.93
N GLN A 232 -35.31 24.46 -9.68
CA GLN A 232 -36.49 24.21 -10.55
C GLN A 232 -37.35 25.47 -10.83
N LYS A 233 -37.29 26.48 -9.94
CA LYS A 233 -38.05 27.71 -10.11
C LYS A 233 -37.49 28.68 -11.15
N PHE A 234 -36.23 28.46 -11.55
CA PHE A 234 -35.55 29.31 -12.54
C PHE A 234 -34.79 28.50 -13.62
N GLU A 235 -34.98 27.20 -13.65
CA GLU A 235 -34.37 26.30 -14.60
C GLU A 235 -34.62 26.69 -16.05
N ASP A 236 -35.85 27.08 -16.41
CA ASP A 236 -36.21 27.45 -17.77
C ASP A 236 -35.43 28.67 -18.26
N ARG A 237 -35.23 29.65 -17.40
CA ARG A 237 -34.38 30.82 -17.71
C ARG A 237 -32.91 30.41 -17.96
N PHE A 238 -32.40 29.48 -17.19
CA PHE A 238 -31.05 28.96 -17.36
C PHE A 238 -30.91 28.22 -18.71
N LYS A 239 -31.92 27.43 -19.08
CA LYS A 239 -31.94 26.72 -20.38
C LYS A 239 -31.95 27.68 -21.55
N GLU A 240 -32.62 28.84 -21.46
CA GLU A 240 -32.61 29.90 -22.49
C GLU A 240 -31.19 30.48 -22.68
N TRP A 241 -30.40 30.60 -21.62
CA TRP A 241 -29.03 31.10 -21.69
C TRP A 241 -27.98 30.05 -22.02
N GLY A 242 -28.40 28.80 -22.27
CA GLY A 242 -27.51 27.70 -22.61
C GLY A 242 -26.92 26.95 -21.43
N PHE A 243 -27.49 27.13 -20.22
CA PHE A 243 -27.11 26.32 -19.04
C PHE A 243 -28.08 25.16 -18.85
N ASP A 244 -27.56 24.06 -18.31
CA ASP A 244 -28.33 22.90 -17.92
C ASP A 244 -28.16 22.62 -16.42
N LYS A 245 -28.71 21.52 -15.90
CA LYS A 245 -28.61 21.10 -14.50
C LYS A 245 -27.17 20.84 -14.08
N GLY A 246 -26.89 20.87 -12.77
CA GLY A 246 -25.59 20.52 -12.21
C GLY A 246 -24.83 21.68 -11.55
N TRP A 247 -25.38 22.90 -11.61
CA TRP A 247 -24.78 24.08 -10.95
C TRP A 247 -25.04 24.17 -9.46
N GLY A 248 -26.16 23.64 -9.00
CA GLY A 248 -26.58 23.67 -7.61
C GLY A 248 -28.07 23.43 -7.42
N ASN A 249 -28.48 23.00 -6.24
CA ASN A 249 -29.89 22.78 -5.89
C ASN A 249 -30.63 24.04 -5.49
N THR A 250 -29.90 25.12 -5.14
CA THR A 250 -30.48 26.43 -4.71
C THR A 250 -29.79 27.58 -5.44
N ALA A 251 -30.45 28.73 -5.51
CA ALA A 251 -29.90 29.94 -6.11
C ALA A 251 -28.58 30.38 -5.47
N GLY A 252 -28.46 30.24 -4.13
CA GLY A 252 -27.22 30.51 -3.41
C GLY A 252 -26.08 29.61 -3.88
N ARG A 253 -26.33 28.31 -3.98
CA ARG A 253 -25.33 27.32 -4.44
C ARG A 253 -24.94 27.53 -5.90
N VAL A 254 -25.90 27.78 -6.77
CA VAL A 254 -25.67 28.10 -8.20
C VAL A 254 -24.79 29.34 -8.32
N LYS A 255 -25.13 30.43 -7.60
CA LYS A 255 -24.34 31.67 -7.59
C LYS A 255 -22.88 31.42 -7.19
N GLU A 256 -22.67 30.68 -6.10
CA GLU A 256 -21.31 30.33 -5.63
C GLU A 256 -20.53 29.55 -6.68
N THR A 257 -21.16 28.56 -7.35
CA THR A 257 -20.50 27.72 -8.36
C THR A 257 -20.18 28.54 -9.63
N MET A 258 -21.09 29.41 -10.08
CA MET A 258 -20.87 30.30 -11.22
C MET A 258 -19.77 31.31 -10.96
N LYS A 259 -19.80 31.95 -9.78
CA LYS A 259 -18.75 32.88 -9.34
C LYS A 259 -17.38 32.17 -9.30
N LEU A 260 -17.32 30.98 -8.75
CA LEU A 260 -16.10 30.21 -8.67
C LEU A 260 -15.54 29.87 -10.07
N LEU A 261 -16.42 29.48 -11.02
CA LEU A 261 -15.99 29.29 -12.42
C LEU A 261 -15.50 30.60 -13.04
N SER A 262 -16.22 31.71 -12.87
CA SER A 262 -15.80 33.02 -13.37
C SER A 262 -14.41 33.41 -12.83
N GLU A 263 -14.19 33.22 -11.53
CA GLU A 263 -12.89 33.49 -10.89
C GLU A 263 -11.75 32.58 -11.43
N VAL A 264 -12.02 31.30 -11.70
CA VAL A 264 -11.04 30.39 -12.31
C VAL A 264 -10.73 30.79 -13.76
N LEU A 265 -11.74 31.27 -14.50
CA LEU A 265 -11.56 31.74 -15.88
C LEU A 265 -10.81 33.07 -15.95
N GLU A 266 -10.92 33.92 -14.95
CA GLU A 266 -10.18 35.18 -14.86
C GLU A 266 -8.74 35.00 -14.38
N SER A 267 -8.57 34.20 -13.33
CA SER A 267 -7.27 33.90 -12.72
C SER A 267 -7.30 32.53 -12.05
N ALA A 268 -6.78 31.54 -12.71
CA ALA A 268 -6.71 30.18 -12.18
C ALA A 268 -5.80 30.14 -10.93
N ASP A 269 -6.38 29.68 -9.84
CA ASP A 269 -5.72 29.47 -8.55
C ASP A 269 -5.89 27.99 -8.14
N PRO A 270 -4.90 27.34 -7.53
CA PRO A 270 -4.99 25.93 -7.16
C PRO A 270 -6.15 25.58 -6.26
N VAL A 271 -6.43 26.43 -5.24
CA VAL A 271 -7.50 26.18 -4.28
C VAL A 271 -8.87 26.38 -4.95
N LYS A 272 -9.02 27.41 -5.77
CA LYS A 272 -10.24 27.68 -6.54
C LYS A 272 -10.49 26.57 -7.56
N LEU A 273 -9.46 26.10 -8.25
CA LEU A 273 -9.57 25.01 -9.22
C LEU A 273 -10.03 23.72 -8.52
N GLU A 274 -9.41 23.37 -7.43
CA GLU A 274 -9.80 22.22 -6.62
C GLU A 274 -11.24 22.34 -6.11
N SER A 275 -11.62 23.52 -5.61
CA SER A 275 -12.98 23.82 -5.17
C SER A 275 -14.00 23.71 -6.31
N LEU A 276 -13.65 24.17 -7.51
CA LEU A 276 -14.50 24.03 -8.70
C LEU A 276 -14.71 22.54 -9.04
N PHE A 277 -13.62 21.77 -9.17
CA PHE A 277 -13.71 20.36 -9.51
C PHE A 277 -14.47 19.52 -8.47
N SER A 278 -14.41 19.91 -7.20
CA SER A 278 -15.22 19.27 -6.15
C SER A 278 -16.73 19.46 -6.35
N ARG A 279 -17.15 20.49 -7.12
CA ARG A 279 -18.56 20.83 -7.38
C ARG A 279 -19.05 20.32 -8.75
N LEU A 280 -18.15 19.95 -9.68
CA LEU A 280 -18.55 19.50 -11.01
C LEU A 280 -19.29 18.14 -10.95
N PRO A 281 -20.33 17.94 -11.74
CA PRO A 281 -21.04 16.68 -11.89
C PRO A 281 -20.31 15.76 -12.88
N ASN A 282 -19.21 15.20 -12.45
CA ASN A 282 -18.27 14.47 -13.31
C ASN A 282 -17.95 13.05 -12.79
N MET A 283 -18.69 12.57 -11.79
CA MET A 283 -18.46 11.24 -11.21
C MET A 283 -19.77 10.70 -10.61
N PHE A 284 -20.22 9.56 -11.10
CA PHE A 284 -21.45 8.88 -10.69
C PHE A 284 -21.22 7.38 -10.52
N ASN A 285 -20.38 6.77 -11.38
CA ASN A 285 -20.18 5.34 -11.47
C ASN A 285 -18.74 4.95 -11.10
N ILE A 286 -18.57 4.13 -10.05
CA ILE A 286 -17.27 3.68 -9.56
C ILE A 286 -17.22 2.16 -9.56
N VAL A 287 -16.15 1.60 -10.13
CA VAL A 287 -15.82 0.17 -10.02
C VAL A 287 -14.65 0.01 -9.07
N ILE A 288 -14.78 -0.91 -8.13
CA ILE A 288 -13.71 -1.29 -7.19
C ILE A 288 -13.36 -2.76 -7.43
N LEU A 289 -12.11 -3.03 -7.78
CA LEU A 289 -11.64 -4.40 -8.02
C LEU A 289 -10.95 -4.93 -6.76
N SER A 290 -11.48 -6.02 -6.21
CA SER A 290 -10.94 -6.71 -5.03
C SER A 290 -11.02 -8.21 -5.23
N ILE A 291 -10.02 -8.77 -5.90
CA ILE A 291 -9.98 -10.18 -6.30
C ILE A 291 -9.36 -11.06 -5.22
N HIS A 292 -8.51 -10.48 -4.37
CA HIS A 292 -7.71 -11.16 -3.36
C HIS A 292 -8.57 -11.69 -2.20
N GLY A 293 -8.34 -12.94 -1.79
CA GLY A 293 -9.00 -13.58 -0.66
C GLY A 293 -10.50 -13.86 -0.84
N TYR A 294 -11.20 -13.97 0.27
CA TYR A 294 -12.67 -14.11 0.34
C TYR A 294 -13.29 -12.73 0.55
N PHE A 295 -14.05 -12.25 -0.41
CA PHE A 295 -14.70 -10.94 -0.30
C PHE A 295 -16.19 -11.09 -0.01
N GLY A 296 -16.60 -10.78 1.22
CA GLY A 296 -17.98 -10.84 1.70
C GLY A 296 -18.19 -9.94 2.92
N GLN A 297 -19.44 -9.76 3.31
CA GLN A 297 -19.79 -8.83 4.40
C GLN A 297 -19.80 -9.49 5.78
N ALA A 298 -19.93 -10.82 5.83
CA ALA A 298 -19.93 -11.58 7.08
C ALA A 298 -19.14 -12.88 6.91
N ASP A 299 -18.66 -13.42 8.02
CA ASP A 299 -18.02 -14.74 8.16
C ASP A 299 -16.82 -15.01 7.24
N VAL A 300 -16.16 -13.94 6.75
CA VAL A 300 -14.97 -14.04 5.90
C VAL A 300 -13.66 -13.69 6.62
N LEU A 301 -13.74 -12.91 7.71
CA LEU A 301 -12.54 -12.53 8.44
C LEU A 301 -11.86 -13.73 9.08
N GLY A 302 -10.56 -13.86 8.89
CA GLY A 302 -9.78 -15.01 9.37
C GLY A 302 -9.73 -16.19 8.39
N LEU A 303 -10.47 -16.14 7.27
CA LEU A 303 -10.26 -17.07 6.18
C LEU A 303 -8.94 -16.77 5.46
N PRO A 304 -8.37 -17.73 4.70
CA PRO A 304 -7.11 -17.51 4.00
C PRO A 304 -7.11 -16.22 3.17
N ASP A 305 -6.03 -15.45 3.28
CA ASP A 305 -5.81 -14.16 2.60
C ASP A 305 -6.91 -13.12 2.79
N THR A 306 -7.67 -13.24 3.85
CA THR A 306 -8.78 -12.35 4.14
C THR A 306 -8.54 -11.64 5.46
N GLY A 307 -8.43 -10.32 5.39
CA GLY A 307 -8.08 -9.49 6.53
C GLY A 307 -8.72 -8.11 6.48
N GLY A 308 -8.05 -7.14 7.04
CA GLY A 308 -8.52 -5.77 7.17
C GLY A 308 -8.91 -5.08 5.85
N GLN A 309 -8.39 -5.55 4.70
CA GLN A 309 -8.74 -4.98 3.40
C GLN A 309 -10.23 -5.12 3.06
N VAL A 310 -10.89 -6.21 3.47
CA VAL A 310 -12.33 -6.38 3.22
C VAL A 310 -13.13 -5.33 3.98
N VAL A 311 -12.81 -5.12 5.25
CA VAL A 311 -13.43 -4.07 6.07
C VAL A 311 -13.16 -2.69 5.47
N TYR A 312 -11.89 -2.43 5.10
CA TYR A 312 -11.51 -1.17 4.46
C TYR A 312 -12.34 -0.90 3.20
N ILE A 313 -12.47 -1.87 2.29
CA ILE A 313 -13.19 -1.67 1.02
C ILE A 313 -14.69 -1.52 1.26
N LEU A 314 -15.30 -2.28 2.17
CA LEU A 314 -16.73 -2.14 2.49
C LEU A 314 -17.05 -0.78 3.11
N ASP A 315 -16.21 -0.29 4.02
CA ASP A 315 -16.38 1.04 4.61
C ASP A 315 -16.09 2.15 3.59
N GLN A 316 -15.11 1.95 2.70
CA GLN A 316 -14.84 2.83 1.55
C GLN A 316 -16.08 2.96 0.65
N VAL A 317 -16.74 1.85 0.29
CA VAL A 317 -17.96 1.85 -0.54
C VAL A 317 -19.06 2.65 0.10
N ARG A 318 -19.34 2.40 1.39
CA ARG A 318 -20.37 3.13 2.16
C ARG A 318 -20.10 4.63 2.16
N ALA A 319 -18.88 5.02 2.46
CA ALA A 319 -18.48 6.43 2.52
C ALA A 319 -18.50 7.12 1.16
N LEU A 320 -18.06 6.42 0.10
CA LEU A 320 -18.11 6.96 -1.25
C LEU A 320 -19.56 7.16 -1.73
N GLU A 321 -20.44 6.20 -1.48
CA GLU A 321 -21.85 6.35 -1.84
C GLU A 321 -22.53 7.51 -1.07
N GLU A 322 -22.30 7.61 0.25
CA GLU A 322 -22.84 8.70 1.05
C GLU A 322 -22.39 10.08 0.53
N GLU A 323 -21.08 10.21 0.24
CA GLU A 323 -20.56 11.48 -0.27
C GLU A 323 -21.01 11.77 -1.72
N LEU A 324 -21.16 10.75 -2.57
CA LEU A 324 -21.73 10.91 -3.92
C LEU A 324 -23.18 11.36 -3.87
N LEU A 325 -24.01 10.71 -3.05
CA LEU A 325 -25.41 11.11 -2.86
C LEU A 325 -25.52 12.55 -2.37
N HIS A 326 -24.71 12.91 -1.39
CA HIS A 326 -24.66 14.30 -0.88
C HIS A 326 -24.21 15.30 -1.96
N LYS A 327 -23.19 14.93 -2.75
CA LYS A 327 -22.69 15.77 -3.86
C LYS A 327 -23.76 15.96 -4.94
N ILE A 328 -24.45 14.90 -5.34
CA ILE A 328 -25.52 14.90 -6.35
C ILE A 328 -26.69 15.76 -5.88
N GLU A 329 -27.11 15.63 -4.64
CA GLU A 329 -28.14 16.49 -4.03
C GLU A 329 -27.75 17.96 -4.09
N LEU A 330 -26.52 18.30 -3.67
CA LEU A 330 -26.02 19.67 -3.73
C LEU A 330 -25.90 20.23 -5.16
N GLN A 331 -25.72 19.38 -6.17
CA GLN A 331 -25.66 19.74 -7.58
C GLN A 331 -27.07 19.96 -8.19
N GLY A 332 -28.13 19.62 -7.47
CA GLY A 332 -29.51 19.69 -7.98
C GLY A 332 -29.83 18.67 -9.06
N LEU A 333 -29.20 17.50 -8.99
CA LEU A 333 -29.36 16.40 -9.92
C LEU A 333 -30.26 15.30 -9.33
N ASP A 334 -31.02 14.65 -10.20
CA ASP A 334 -31.77 13.42 -9.90
C ASP A 334 -31.07 12.24 -10.60
N VAL A 335 -29.91 11.88 -10.07
CA VAL A 335 -29.04 10.82 -10.61
C VAL A 335 -28.78 9.80 -9.50
N LYS A 336 -28.76 8.54 -9.87
CA LYS A 336 -28.44 7.44 -8.96
C LYS A 336 -26.97 7.04 -9.16
N PRO A 337 -26.10 7.35 -8.20
CA PRO A 337 -24.71 6.88 -8.27
C PRO A 337 -24.68 5.36 -8.13
N GLN A 338 -23.70 4.71 -8.77
CA GLN A 338 -23.51 3.27 -8.63
C GLN A 338 -22.08 2.94 -8.25
N ILE A 339 -21.92 2.11 -7.23
CA ILE A 339 -20.61 1.57 -6.85
C ILE A 339 -20.68 0.04 -6.95
N LEU A 340 -19.80 -0.52 -7.76
CA LEU A 340 -19.74 -1.95 -8.00
C LEU A 340 -18.40 -2.51 -7.52
N VAL A 341 -18.41 -3.36 -6.50
CA VAL A 341 -17.23 -4.13 -6.10
C VAL A 341 -17.19 -5.41 -6.92
N VAL A 342 -16.17 -5.54 -7.75
CA VAL A 342 -16.00 -6.72 -8.59
C VAL A 342 -14.96 -7.65 -7.96
N THR A 343 -15.34 -8.89 -7.71
CA THR A 343 -14.51 -9.91 -7.08
C THR A 343 -14.75 -11.28 -7.72
N ARG A 344 -14.10 -12.31 -7.21
CA ARG A 344 -14.27 -13.68 -7.70
C ARG A 344 -15.46 -14.40 -7.03
N LEU A 345 -16.18 -15.19 -7.80
CA LEU A 345 -17.15 -16.16 -7.29
C LEU A 345 -16.42 -17.40 -6.76
N ILE A 346 -16.75 -17.81 -5.55
CA ILE A 346 -16.17 -19.01 -4.92
C ILE A 346 -17.33 -19.99 -4.62
N PRO A 347 -17.63 -20.95 -5.53
CA PRO A 347 -18.81 -21.80 -5.43
C PRO A 347 -18.86 -22.64 -4.14
N ASP A 348 -17.70 -23.11 -3.68
CA ASP A 348 -17.59 -23.98 -2.51
C ASP A 348 -17.38 -23.26 -1.17
N ALA A 349 -17.56 -21.94 -1.14
CA ALA A 349 -17.40 -21.12 0.07
C ALA A 349 -18.56 -21.30 1.05
N LYS A 350 -18.62 -22.47 1.71
CA LYS A 350 -19.66 -22.79 2.70
C LYS A 350 -19.57 -21.86 3.91
N GLY A 351 -20.72 -21.40 4.39
CA GLY A 351 -20.82 -20.49 5.55
C GLY A 351 -20.54 -19.03 5.23
N THR A 352 -20.34 -18.66 3.96
CA THR A 352 -20.16 -17.27 3.53
C THR A 352 -21.10 -16.94 2.37
N THR A 353 -21.20 -15.65 1.98
CA THR A 353 -21.93 -15.21 0.79
C THR A 353 -21.09 -15.22 -0.49
N CYS A 354 -19.84 -15.69 -0.42
CA CYS A 354 -18.90 -15.66 -1.54
C CYS A 354 -19.28 -16.56 -2.73
N ASN A 355 -20.31 -17.40 -2.57
CA ASN A 355 -20.93 -18.22 -3.62
C ASN A 355 -22.12 -17.54 -4.33
N GLN A 356 -22.54 -16.34 -3.92
CA GLN A 356 -23.60 -15.57 -4.55
C GLN A 356 -23.02 -14.66 -5.62
N GLU A 357 -23.61 -14.60 -6.80
CA GLU A 357 -23.12 -13.80 -7.92
C GLU A 357 -23.26 -12.29 -7.66
N LEU A 358 -24.40 -11.88 -7.12
CA LEU A 358 -24.70 -10.47 -6.82
C LEU A 358 -25.17 -10.34 -5.38
N GLU A 359 -24.60 -9.40 -4.63
CA GLU A 359 -24.93 -9.15 -3.23
C GLU A 359 -24.99 -7.63 -3.00
N PRO A 360 -26.12 -7.05 -2.52
CA PRO A 360 -26.19 -5.66 -2.13
C PRO A 360 -25.26 -5.37 -0.94
N VAL A 361 -24.57 -4.24 -0.96
CA VAL A 361 -23.76 -3.80 0.18
C VAL A 361 -24.68 -3.26 1.26
N THR A 362 -24.54 -3.77 2.48
CA THR A 362 -25.34 -3.33 3.63
C THR A 362 -25.09 -1.84 3.95
N ASN A 363 -26.15 -1.15 4.34
CA ASN A 363 -26.15 0.30 4.63
C ASN A 363 -25.82 1.17 3.39
N THR A 364 -26.07 0.66 2.18
CA THR A 364 -26.03 1.43 0.93
C THR A 364 -27.34 1.28 0.17
N LYS A 365 -27.59 2.16 -0.81
CA LYS A 365 -28.80 2.15 -1.65
C LYS A 365 -28.51 1.66 -3.08
N HIS A 366 -27.28 1.92 -3.56
CA HIS A 366 -26.91 1.75 -4.97
C HIS A 366 -25.57 1.03 -5.16
N SER A 367 -25.07 0.37 -4.10
CA SER A 367 -23.80 -0.34 -4.15
C SER A 367 -24.00 -1.85 -4.07
N ASN A 368 -23.27 -2.59 -4.92
CA ASN A 368 -23.36 -4.04 -4.99
C ASN A 368 -21.96 -4.67 -5.05
N ILE A 369 -21.88 -5.94 -4.62
CA ILE A 369 -20.76 -6.83 -4.85
C ILE A 369 -21.15 -7.75 -6.01
N LEU A 370 -20.41 -7.66 -7.11
CA LEU A 370 -20.53 -8.57 -8.25
C LEU A 370 -19.41 -9.61 -8.18
N ARG A 371 -19.77 -10.88 -8.04
CA ARG A 371 -18.81 -11.98 -8.08
C ARG A 371 -18.84 -12.64 -9.46
N VAL A 372 -17.69 -12.62 -10.09
CA VAL A 372 -17.50 -13.15 -11.45
C VAL A 372 -16.92 -14.55 -11.36
N PRO A 373 -17.57 -15.57 -11.94
CA PRO A 373 -17.02 -16.92 -11.98
C PRO A 373 -15.80 -16.97 -12.92
N PHE A 374 -14.77 -17.69 -12.50
CA PHE A 374 -13.59 -17.93 -13.35
C PHE A 374 -13.77 -19.15 -14.27
N TYR A 375 -14.60 -20.11 -13.83
CA TYR A 375 -14.92 -21.33 -14.57
C TYR A 375 -16.42 -21.52 -14.69
N THR A 376 -16.87 -22.04 -15.82
CA THR A 376 -18.25 -22.47 -16.03
C THR A 376 -18.26 -23.94 -16.44
N ASP A 377 -19.40 -24.60 -16.39
CA ASP A 377 -19.61 -26.00 -16.83
C ASP A 377 -19.23 -26.21 -18.30
N LYS A 378 -19.05 -25.12 -19.08
CA LYS A 378 -18.66 -25.13 -20.48
C LYS A 378 -17.21 -24.69 -20.70
N GLY A 379 -16.41 -24.61 -19.65
CA GLY A 379 -15.07 -24.05 -19.65
C GLY A 379 -15.06 -22.57 -19.20
N MET A 380 -14.02 -21.89 -19.59
CA MET A 380 -13.72 -20.54 -19.11
C MET A 380 -14.73 -19.45 -19.49
N LEU A 381 -15.06 -18.55 -18.53
CA LEU A 381 -15.88 -17.38 -18.79
C LEU A 381 -15.18 -16.46 -19.81
N ARG A 382 -15.92 -16.05 -20.82
CA ARG A 382 -15.40 -15.07 -21.76
C ARG A 382 -15.43 -13.69 -21.09
N GLN A 383 -14.37 -12.91 -21.27
CA GLN A 383 -14.26 -11.55 -20.73
C GLN A 383 -15.48 -10.65 -21.05
N TRP A 384 -16.11 -10.86 -22.19
CA TRP A 384 -17.31 -10.17 -22.58
C TRP A 384 -18.42 -10.26 -21.54
N ASP A 385 -18.57 -11.41 -20.90
CA ASP A 385 -19.66 -11.63 -19.96
C ASP A 385 -19.46 -10.80 -18.68
N ALA A 386 -18.21 -10.68 -18.20
CA ALA A 386 -17.90 -9.84 -17.03
C ALA A 386 -18.04 -8.34 -17.33
N THR A 387 -17.50 -7.89 -18.46
CA THR A 387 -17.62 -6.47 -18.88
C THR A 387 -19.05 -6.11 -19.19
N ALA A 388 -19.79 -6.99 -19.90
CA ALA A 388 -21.21 -6.79 -20.19
C ALA A 388 -22.04 -6.69 -18.90
N LYS A 389 -21.83 -7.59 -17.93
CA LYS A 389 -22.49 -7.51 -16.63
C LYS A 389 -22.21 -6.22 -15.87
N ILE A 390 -20.98 -5.70 -15.93
CA ILE A 390 -20.63 -4.42 -15.33
C ILE A 390 -21.42 -3.29 -16.00
N PHE A 391 -21.45 -3.25 -17.33
CA PHE A 391 -22.19 -2.22 -18.08
C PHE A 391 -23.70 -2.34 -17.88
N ASP A 392 -24.25 -3.55 -17.89
CA ASP A 392 -25.68 -3.79 -17.66
C ASP A 392 -26.11 -3.32 -16.27
N LEU A 393 -25.29 -3.57 -15.24
CA LEU A 393 -25.58 -3.15 -13.87
C LEU A 393 -25.40 -1.64 -13.65
N MET A 394 -24.46 -1.02 -14.35
CA MET A 394 -24.15 0.41 -14.19
C MET A 394 -24.93 1.30 -15.17
N GLU A 395 -25.60 0.72 -16.15
CA GLU A 395 -26.28 1.42 -17.24
C GLU A 395 -25.37 2.38 -18.04
N ASP A 396 -24.08 2.45 -17.72
CA ASP A 396 -23.05 3.26 -18.39
C ASP A 396 -21.65 2.75 -18.02
N LYS A 397 -20.61 3.33 -18.63
CA LYS A 397 -19.22 3.06 -18.26
C LYS A 397 -18.86 3.68 -16.90
N PRO A 398 -17.92 3.09 -16.15
CA PRO A 398 -17.46 3.71 -14.91
C PRO A 398 -16.68 5.02 -15.17
N ASP A 399 -16.81 5.98 -14.26
CA ASP A 399 -16.02 7.22 -14.27
C ASP A 399 -14.65 7.02 -13.62
N LEU A 400 -14.58 6.11 -12.63
CA LEU A 400 -13.38 5.78 -11.87
C LEU A 400 -13.30 4.28 -11.63
N ILE A 401 -12.10 3.71 -11.80
CA ILE A 401 -11.78 2.32 -11.41
C ILE A 401 -10.72 2.35 -10.33
N ILE A 402 -10.99 1.70 -9.20
CA ILE A 402 -10.05 1.55 -8.08
C ILE A 402 -9.63 0.10 -7.98
N GLY A 403 -8.34 -0.19 -8.13
CA GLY A 403 -7.76 -1.51 -7.89
C GLY A 403 -7.30 -1.67 -6.45
N ASN A 404 -7.37 -2.90 -5.95
CA ASN A 404 -6.90 -3.26 -4.62
C ASN A 404 -6.03 -4.50 -4.68
N TYR A 405 -4.88 -4.50 -4.00
CA TYR A 405 -3.84 -5.53 -4.05
C TYR A 405 -3.25 -5.72 -5.46
N THR A 406 -2.22 -6.52 -5.56
CA THR A 406 -1.50 -6.82 -6.81
C THR A 406 -2.43 -7.24 -7.95
N ASP A 407 -3.34 -8.19 -7.68
CA ASP A 407 -4.28 -8.75 -8.65
C ASP A 407 -5.36 -7.75 -9.08
N GLY A 408 -6.04 -7.11 -8.13
CA GLY A 408 -7.04 -6.09 -8.41
C GLY A 408 -6.42 -4.87 -9.09
N ASN A 409 -5.21 -4.48 -8.72
CA ASN A 409 -4.49 -3.37 -9.31
C ASN A 409 -4.11 -3.63 -10.78
N LEU A 410 -3.59 -4.83 -11.10
CA LEU A 410 -3.26 -5.19 -12.48
C LEU A 410 -4.52 -5.21 -13.36
N VAL A 411 -5.59 -5.88 -12.91
CA VAL A 411 -6.84 -5.96 -13.65
C VAL A 411 -7.45 -4.57 -13.86
N SER A 412 -7.41 -3.70 -12.84
CA SER A 412 -7.91 -2.33 -12.94
C SER A 412 -7.14 -1.52 -13.99
N SER A 413 -5.81 -1.66 -14.03
CA SER A 413 -4.94 -0.97 -14.99
C SER A 413 -5.25 -1.35 -16.43
N LEU A 414 -5.42 -2.66 -16.68
CA LEU A 414 -5.77 -3.18 -18.00
C LEU A 414 -7.18 -2.75 -18.44
N MET A 415 -8.14 -2.82 -17.53
CA MET A 415 -9.53 -2.44 -17.78
C MET A 415 -9.66 -0.94 -18.05
N ALA A 416 -9.04 -0.11 -17.20
CA ALA A 416 -9.06 1.35 -17.34
C ALA A 416 -8.38 1.84 -18.61
N SER A 417 -7.25 1.23 -18.99
CA SER A 417 -6.57 1.53 -20.25
C SER A 417 -7.49 1.28 -21.44
N LYS A 418 -8.17 0.13 -21.45
CA LYS A 418 -9.06 -0.24 -22.53
C LYS A 418 -10.32 0.63 -22.60
N LEU A 419 -10.96 0.92 -21.47
CA LEU A 419 -12.18 1.72 -21.39
C LEU A 419 -11.91 3.22 -21.51
N GLY A 420 -10.67 3.63 -21.44
CA GLY A 420 -10.33 5.04 -21.43
C GLY A 420 -10.77 5.78 -20.15
N VAL A 421 -10.79 5.11 -19.00
CA VAL A 421 -11.31 5.58 -17.71
C VAL A 421 -10.17 5.93 -16.77
N THR A 422 -10.41 6.84 -15.83
CA THR A 422 -9.44 7.20 -14.77
C THR A 422 -9.25 6.02 -13.81
N GLN A 423 -8.01 5.76 -13.41
CA GLN A 423 -7.66 4.60 -12.61
C GLN A 423 -6.83 4.97 -11.39
N ALA A 424 -7.21 4.42 -10.23
CA ALA A 424 -6.45 4.46 -9.00
C ALA A 424 -6.01 3.07 -8.54
N THR A 425 -4.91 3.01 -7.78
CA THR A 425 -4.42 1.80 -7.13
C THR A 425 -4.29 1.98 -5.63
N ILE A 426 -4.57 0.91 -4.88
CA ILE A 426 -4.30 0.77 -3.45
C ILE A 426 -3.54 -0.55 -3.26
N ALA A 427 -2.31 -0.49 -2.75
CA ALA A 427 -1.51 -1.70 -2.59
C ALA A 427 -1.92 -2.53 -1.37
N HIS A 428 -2.39 -1.92 -0.28
CA HIS A 428 -2.57 -2.51 1.05
C HIS A 428 -1.28 -3.10 1.62
N ALA A 429 -0.68 -4.06 0.92
CA ALA A 429 0.64 -4.63 1.21
C ALA A 429 1.28 -5.11 -0.09
N LEU A 430 2.56 -4.80 -0.27
CA LEU A 430 3.35 -5.26 -1.41
C LEU A 430 4.14 -6.52 -1.00
N GLU A 431 4.03 -7.59 -1.78
CA GLU A 431 4.65 -8.89 -1.46
C GLU A 431 6.16 -8.79 -1.27
N LYS A 432 6.83 -8.02 -2.14
CA LYS A 432 8.28 -7.80 -2.05
C LYS A 432 8.76 -7.39 -0.66
N THR A 433 7.97 -6.59 0.06
CA THR A 433 8.35 -6.05 1.37
C THR A 433 8.16 -7.01 2.53
N LYS A 434 7.43 -8.10 2.34
CA LYS A 434 7.25 -9.14 3.36
C LYS A 434 8.50 -10.00 3.55
N TYR A 435 9.42 -10.00 2.57
CA TYR A 435 10.64 -10.80 2.58
C TYR A 435 11.86 -9.89 2.59
N GLU A 436 12.55 -9.80 3.71
CA GLU A 436 13.66 -8.85 3.92
C GLU A 436 14.80 -8.97 2.92
N ASP A 437 15.06 -10.15 2.40
CA ASP A 437 16.12 -10.43 1.42
C ASP A 437 15.56 -10.80 0.03
N SER A 438 14.32 -10.40 -0.26
CA SER A 438 13.62 -10.83 -1.48
C SER A 438 14.37 -10.47 -2.77
N ASP A 439 15.05 -9.33 -2.79
CA ASP A 439 15.81 -8.87 -3.95
C ASP A 439 16.99 -9.78 -4.33
N ALA A 440 17.50 -10.59 -3.38
CA ALA A 440 18.60 -11.49 -3.62
C ALA A 440 18.18 -12.97 -3.58
N LYS A 441 17.09 -13.28 -2.87
CA LYS A 441 16.71 -14.69 -2.58
C LYS A 441 15.36 -15.09 -3.16
N TRP A 442 14.54 -14.18 -3.63
CA TRP A 442 13.19 -14.49 -4.11
C TRP A 442 13.19 -15.55 -5.23
N MET A 443 14.23 -15.58 -6.08
CA MET A 443 14.33 -16.56 -7.16
C MET A 443 14.37 -18.00 -6.67
N ALA A 444 14.95 -18.27 -5.50
CA ALA A 444 14.93 -19.61 -4.90
C ALA A 444 13.51 -20.08 -4.53
N PHE A 445 12.58 -19.17 -4.40
CA PHE A 445 11.21 -19.42 -4.01
C PHE A 445 10.21 -19.20 -5.16
N ASP A 446 10.68 -18.74 -6.33
CA ASP A 446 9.82 -18.35 -7.44
C ASP A 446 9.01 -19.53 -8.01
N GLU A 447 9.63 -20.71 -8.12
CA GLU A 447 8.92 -21.92 -8.56
C GLU A 447 7.71 -22.23 -7.65
N LYS A 448 7.81 -21.90 -6.35
CA LYS A 448 6.78 -22.19 -5.37
C LYS A 448 5.77 -21.06 -5.20
N TYR A 449 6.23 -19.82 -5.22
CA TYR A 449 5.40 -18.65 -4.84
C TYR A 449 5.11 -17.72 -6.02
N HIS A 450 5.72 -17.94 -7.17
CA HIS A 450 5.52 -17.15 -8.40
C HIS A 450 5.70 -15.64 -8.19
N PHE A 451 6.68 -15.25 -7.38
CA PHE A 451 7.00 -13.84 -7.10
C PHE A 451 7.25 -13.03 -8.37
N SER A 452 7.82 -13.72 -9.39
CA SER A 452 8.03 -13.12 -10.70
C SER A 452 6.76 -12.54 -11.32
N CYS A 453 5.64 -13.24 -11.22
CA CYS A 453 4.36 -12.74 -11.69
C CYS A 453 3.87 -11.57 -10.83
N GLN A 454 3.98 -11.70 -9.52
CA GLN A 454 3.46 -10.70 -8.58
C GLN A 454 4.22 -9.39 -8.71
N PHE A 455 5.56 -9.42 -8.70
CA PHE A 455 6.38 -8.21 -8.81
C PHE A 455 6.20 -7.53 -10.17
N THR A 456 6.05 -8.30 -11.24
CA THR A 456 5.75 -7.73 -12.56
C THR A 456 4.37 -7.08 -12.60
N ALA A 457 3.36 -7.68 -11.97
CA ALA A 457 2.02 -7.11 -11.87
C ALA A 457 2.02 -5.81 -11.04
N ASP A 458 2.74 -5.79 -9.91
CA ASP A 458 2.88 -4.62 -9.07
C ASP A 458 3.51 -3.45 -9.82
N ILE A 459 4.64 -3.68 -10.51
CA ILE A 459 5.33 -2.60 -11.22
C ILE A 459 4.52 -2.08 -12.41
N ILE A 460 3.80 -2.96 -13.11
CA ILE A 460 2.89 -2.55 -14.18
C ILE A 460 1.81 -1.63 -13.63
N SER A 461 1.13 -2.04 -12.58
CA SER A 461 0.00 -1.30 -12.03
C SER A 461 0.42 0.02 -11.38
N MET A 462 1.52 0.02 -10.61
CA MET A 462 2.03 1.23 -9.96
C MET A 462 2.46 2.30 -10.98
N ASN A 463 3.12 1.91 -12.06
CA ASN A 463 3.55 2.85 -13.10
C ASN A 463 2.39 3.27 -14.03
N ALA A 464 1.43 2.40 -14.29
CA ALA A 464 0.28 2.71 -15.15
C ALA A 464 -0.81 3.54 -14.46
N ALA A 465 -0.89 3.56 -13.13
CA ALA A 465 -1.90 4.29 -12.38
C ALA A 465 -1.93 5.79 -12.73
N ASP A 466 -3.13 6.36 -12.82
CA ASP A 466 -3.30 7.81 -12.91
C ASP A 466 -3.03 8.46 -11.56
N PHE A 467 -3.42 7.80 -10.47
CA PHE A 467 -3.01 8.16 -9.12
C PHE A 467 -2.98 6.94 -8.20
N ILE A 468 -2.21 7.05 -7.13
CA ILE A 468 -2.03 6.01 -6.11
C ILE A 468 -2.57 6.56 -4.79
N ILE A 469 -3.45 5.79 -4.15
CA ILE A 469 -3.99 6.08 -2.83
C ILE A 469 -3.17 5.32 -1.80
N THR A 470 -2.58 6.04 -0.87
CA THR A 470 -1.83 5.48 0.27
C THR A 470 -2.41 5.96 1.57
N SER A 471 -2.22 5.21 2.63
CA SER A 471 -2.74 5.54 3.95
C SER A 471 -1.84 6.52 4.70
N THR A 472 -0.52 6.44 4.49
CA THR A 472 0.48 7.20 5.24
C THR A 472 1.68 7.58 4.38
N TYR A 473 2.46 8.55 4.85
CA TYR A 473 3.77 8.88 4.27
C TYR A 473 4.76 7.71 4.38
N GLN A 474 4.74 7.01 5.53
CA GLN A 474 5.64 5.88 5.76
C GLN A 474 5.36 4.68 4.85
N GLU A 475 4.13 4.52 4.38
CA GLU A 475 3.80 3.53 3.36
C GLU A 475 4.54 3.84 2.04
N ILE A 476 4.65 5.11 1.65
CA ILE A 476 5.33 5.53 0.42
C ILE A 476 6.85 5.48 0.59
N ALA A 477 7.36 6.31 1.50
CA ALA A 477 8.78 6.65 1.63
C ALA A 477 9.38 6.31 2.99
N GLY A 478 8.67 5.59 3.84
CA GLY A 478 9.15 5.09 5.12
C GLY A 478 9.56 6.14 6.14
N SER A 479 10.47 5.74 7.01
CA SER A 479 11.12 6.60 8.00
C SER A 479 12.56 6.91 7.59
N LYS A 480 13.30 7.65 8.41
CA LYS A 480 14.75 7.82 8.20
C LYS A 480 15.52 6.50 8.24
N GLN A 481 15.05 5.55 9.04
CA GLN A 481 15.71 4.28 9.29
C GLN A 481 15.35 3.20 8.26
N LYS A 482 14.10 3.20 7.78
CA LYS A 482 13.61 2.15 6.87
C LYS A 482 12.88 2.75 5.68
N PRO A 483 13.15 2.28 4.44
CA PRO A 483 12.39 2.68 3.28
C PRO A 483 10.92 2.20 3.36
N GLY A 484 10.03 2.93 2.71
CA GLY A 484 8.62 2.58 2.60
C GLY A 484 8.37 1.43 1.63
N GLN A 485 7.14 0.92 1.62
CA GLN A 485 6.78 -0.18 0.74
C GLN A 485 7.02 0.15 -0.73
N TYR A 486 6.54 1.31 -1.18
CA TYR A 486 6.73 1.75 -2.56
C TYR A 486 8.19 2.10 -2.85
N GLU A 487 8.89 2.74 -1.92
CA GLU A 487 10.28 3.13 -2.10
C GLU A 487 11.21 1.92 -2.31
N THR A 488 10.90 0.75 -1.76
CA THR A 488 11.66 -0.49 -1.99
C THR A 488 11.63 -0.95 -3.45
N HIS A 489 10.72 -0.40 -4.27
CA HIS A 489 10.62 -0.69 -5.69
C HIS A 489 11.34 0.36 -6.57
N THR A 490 12.10 1.28 -5.98
CA THR A 490 12.85 2.29 -6.73
C THR A 490 13.93 1.65 -7.61
N ALA A 491 14.68 0.70 -7.07
CA ALA A 491 15.65 -0.08 -7.81
C ALA A 491 15.70 -1.51 -7.27
N PHE A 492 15.51 -2.51 -8.12
CA PHE A 492 15.50 -3.92 -7.71
C PHE A 492 15.68 -4.85 -8.90
N THR A 493 16.03 -6.10 -8.62
CA THR A 493 16.10 -7.15 -9.65
C THR A 493 14.72 -7.78 -9.82
N MET A 494 14.22 -7.72 -11.05
CA MET A 494 13.00 -8.41 -11.46
C MET A 494 13.28 -9.84 -11.89
N PRO A 495 12.24 -10.67 -11.90
CA PRO A 495 12.31 -12.02 -12.43
C PRO A 495 12.80 -12.06 -13.89
N GLY A 496 13.54 -13.13 -14.24
CA GLY A 496 14.07 -13.31 -15.59
C GLY A 496 15.32 -12.47 -15.89
N LEU A 497 16.08 -12.09 -14.84
CA LEU A 497 17.31 -11.30 -14.94
C LEU A 497 17.11 -9.87 -15.48
N CYS A 498 15.96 -9.28 -15.20
CA CYS A 498 15.73 -7.88 -15.49
C CYS A 498 16.09 -7.02 -14.26
N ARG A 499 16.85 -5.95 -14.45
CA ARG A 499 17.18 -4.96 -13.43
C ARG A 499 16.30 -3.74 -13.61
N ALA A 500 15.45 -3.47 -12.65
CA ALA A 500 14.61 -2.27 -12.64
C ALA A 500 15.35 -1.15 -11.89
N VAL A 501 16.04 -0.32 -12.62
CA VAL A 501 16.89 0.74 -12.06
C VAL A 501 16.13 1.98 -11.63
N SER A 502 15.00 2.26 -12.27
CA SER A 502 14.08 3.34 -11.93
C SER A 502 12.67 2.79 -11.86
N GLY A 503 12.48 1.78 -10.99
CA GLY A 503 11.24 1.00 -10.93
C GLY A 503 10.02 1.81 -10.59
N ILE A 504 10.01 2.45 -9.44
CA ILE A 504 8.97 3.38 -9.00
C ILE A 504 9.61 4.66 -8.46
N ASN A 505 9.11 5.79 -8.89
CA ASN A 505 9.58 7.08 -8.38
C ASN A 505 8.61 7.62 -7.34
N VAL A 506 9.00 7.62 -6.07
CA VAL A 506 8.17 8.13 -4.96
C VAL A 506 7.92 9.64 -5.02
N PHE A 507 8.69 10.38 -5.84
CA PHE A 507 8.47 11.79 -6.14
C PHE A 507 7.47 12.04 -7.28
N ASP A 508 6.91 10.98 -7.85
CA ASP A 508 5.84 11.13 -8.85
C ASP A 508 4.59 11.72 -8.18
N PRO A 509 4.01 12.79 -8.75
CA PRO A 509 2.81 13.42 -8.20
C PRO A 509 1.55 12.55 -8.25
N LYS A 510 1.61 11.33 -8.75
CA LYS A 510 0.49 10.38 -8.62
C LYS A 510 0.28 9.86 -7.18
N PHE A 511 1.27 9.94 -6.29
CA PHE A 511 1.15 9.51 -4.90
C PHE A 511 0.32 10.48 -4.05
N ASN A 512 -0.72 9.97 -3.39
CA ASN A 512 -1.62 10.76 -2.56
C ASN A 512 -1.95 10.03 -1.26
N ILE A 513 -1.82 10.75 -0.14
CA ILE A 513 -2.21 10.26 1.17
C ILE A 513 -3.69 10.55 1.40
N ALA A 514 -4.48 9.49 1.47
CA ALA A 514 -5.86 9.51 1.91
C ALA A 514 -6.04 8.41 2.96
N ALA A 515 -5.88 8.80 4.22
CA ALA A 515 -5.98 7.87 5.33
C ALA A 515 -7.43 7.42 5.54
N PRO A 516 -7.68 6.10 5.71
CA PRO A 516 -9.01 5.60 6.03
C PRO A 516 -9.47 6.07 7.42
N GLY A 517 -10.75 5.92 7.69
CA GLY A 517 -11.36 6.13 8.99
C GLY A 517 -11.77 4.83 9.67
N ALA A 518 -12.38 4.93 10.84
CA ALA A 518 -13.21 3.88 11.39
C ALA A 518 -14.69 4.25 11.21
N ASP A 519 -15.54 3.23 11.11
CA ASP A 519 -16.98 3.43 11.02
C ASP A 519 -17.52 4.00 12.32
N GLN A 520 -17.88 5.28 12.28
CA GLN A 520 -18.35 6.03 13.46
C GLN A 520 -19.76 5.60 13.93
N SER A 521 -20.50 4.85 13.12
CA SER A 521 -21.76 4.24 13.56
C SER A 521 -21.53 3.00 14.44
N VAL A 522 -20.35 2.38 14.32
CA VAL A 522 -19.92 1.21 15.11
C VAL A 522 -18.99 1.64 16.24
N TYR A 523 -17.96 2.42 15.92
CA TYR A 523 -16.93 2.89 16.86
C TYR A 523 -17.19 4.36 17.22
N PHE A 524 -17.85 4.60 18.34
CA PHE A 524 -18.20 5.93 18.87
C PHE A 524 -17.80 6.05 20.33
N PRO A 525 -17.69 7.27 20.88
CA PRO A 525 -17.20 7.47 22.25
C PRO A 525 -18.03 6.76 23.30
N SER A 526 -17.38 6.17 24.31
CA SER A 526 -18.03 5.56 25.48
C SER A 526 -18.98 6.51 26.24
N THR A 527 -18.77 7.83 26.06
CA THR A 527 -19.61 8.87 26.63
C THR A 527 -20.97 9.07 25.93
N ALA A 528 -21.14 8.54 24.72
CA ALA A 528 -22.40 8.56 23.97
C ALA A 528 -23.37 7.49 24.50
N LYS A 529 -23.84 7.65 25.72
CA LYS A 529 -24.56 6.64 26.50
C LYS A 529 -25.83 6.13 25.80
N GLU A 530 -26.51 6.97 25.05
CA GLU A 530 -27.75 6.60 24.34
C GLU A 530 -27.53 5.66 23.16
N GLN A 531 -26.30 5.62 22.63
CA GLN A 531 -25.92 4.77 21.49
C GLN A 531 -25.30 3.44 21.93
N ARG A 532 -25.08 3.23 23.25
CA ARG A 532 -24.41 2.06 23.80
C ARG A 532 -25.17 0.77 23.47
N LEU A 533 -24.44 -0.25 23.07
CA LEU A 533 -24.96 -1.57 22.73
C LEU A 533 -25.09 -2.45 23.99
N THR A 534 -25.97 -2.01 24.92
CA THR A 534 -26.10 -2.62 26.25
C THR A 534 -26.54 -4.09 26.24
N SER A 535 -27.12 -4.57 25.13
CA SER A 535 -27.44 -5.99 24.96
C SER A 535 -26.20 -6.90 25.00
N PHE A 536 -25.01 -6.38 24.68
CA PHE A 536 -23.76 -7.13 24.75
C PHE A 536 -23.09 -7.10 26.13
N HIS A 537 -23.53 -6.21 27.06
CA HIS A 537 -22.86 -6.02 28.36
C HIS A 537 -22.75 -7.33 29.16
N PRO A 538 -23.82 -8.17 29.31
CA PRO A 538 -23.69 -9.42 30.06
C PRO A 538 -22.61 -10.36 29.47
N ALA A 539 -22.58 -10.50 28.16
CA ALA A 539 -21.57 -11.33 27.49
C ALA A 539 -20.16 -10.75 27.60
N ILE A 540 -20.00 -9.42 27.55
CA ILE A 540 -18.71 -8.75 27.72
C ILE A 540 -18.24 -8.85 29.18
N GLU A 541 -19.16 -8.74 30.17
CA GLU A 541 -18.84 -8.93 31.57
C GLU A 541 -18.37 -10.37 31.85
N GLU A 542 -18.99 -11.36 31.23
CA GLU A 542 -18.54 -12.75 31.27
C GLU A 542 -17.14 -12.89 30.69
N LEU A 543 -16.89 -12.35 29.47
CA LEU A 543 -15.57 -12.37 28.84
C LEU A 543 -14.47 -11.78 29.71
N LEU A 544 -14.76 -10.67 30.40
CA LEU A 544 -13.78 -9.96 31.19
C LEU A 544 -13.57 -10.56 32.60
N TYR A 545 -14.64 -10.99 33.27
CA TYR A 545 -14.63 -11.22 34.72
C TYR A 545 -15.10 -12.61 35.17
N SER A 546 -15.50 -13.50 34.28
CA SER A 546 -15.83 -14.88 34.64
C SER A 546 -14.66 -15.54 35.38
N LYS A 547 -14.96 -16.34 36.39
CA LYS A 547 -13.95 -17.07 37.19
C LYS A 547 -13.52 -18.38 36.53
N ASP A 548 -14.36 -18.91 35.64
CA ASP A 548 -14.15 -20.20 35.01
C ASP A 548 -13.55 -19.99 33.59
N ASP A 549 -12.54 -20.78 33.25
CA ASP A 549 -11.98 -20.82 31.90
C ASP A 549 -12.93 -21.58 30.97
N ASN A 550 -13.07 -21.11 29.72
CA ASN A 550 -13.91 -21.76 28.71
C ASN A 550 -13.28 -21.65 27.30
N GLU A 551 -14.03 -21.94 26.25
CA GLU A 551 -13.52 -21.86 24.88
C GLU A 551 -13.33 -20.43 24.37
N GLU A 552 -13.97 -19.41 24.98
CA GLU A 552 -13.87 -18.01 24.59
C GLU A 552 -12.84 -17.22 25.40
N HIS A 553 -12.53 -17.66 26.64
CA HIS A 553 -11.59 -16.93 27.50
C HIS A 553 -10.91 -17.81 28.53
N ILE A 554 -9.66 -17.46 28.85
CA ILE A 554 -8.88 -18.07 29.94
C ILE A 554 -8.21 -17.00 30.79
N GLY A 555 -7.83 -17.37 32.03
CA GLY A 555 -7.24 -16.45 33.01
C GLY A 555 -8.30 -15.77 33.88
N LEU A 556 -7.87 -14.87 34.77
CA LEU A 556 -8.74 -14.26 35.79
C LEU A 556 -8.29 -12.84 36.10
N LEU A 557 -9.25 -11.93 36.28
CA LEU A 557 -9.04 -10.59 36.84
C LEU A 557 -9.67 -10.55 38.24
N GLU A 558 -8.85 -10.57 39.30
CA GLU A 558 -9.34 -10.54 40.70
C GLU A 558 -9.76 -9.14 41.15
N ASP A 559 -8.99 -8.12 40.76
CA ASP A 559 -9.31 -6.74 41.09
C ASP A 559 -10.00 -6.03 39.92
N MET A 560 -11.34 -6.09 39.91
CA MET A 560 -12.17 -5.46 38.88
C MET A 560 -12.14 -3.94 38.89
N LYS A 561 -11.57 -3.29 39.93
CA LYS A 561 -11.48 -1.83 40.02
C LYS A 561 -10.25 -1.26 39.31
N LYS A 562 -9.27 -2.10 39.00
CA LYS A 562 -8.09 -1.67 38.25
C LYS A 562 -8.48 -1.33 36.81
N PRO A 563 -7.97 -0.21 36.25
CA PRO A 563 -8.07 0.04 34.83
C PRO A 563 -7.53 -1.14 34.00
N ILE A 564 -8.06 -1.32 32.80
CA ILE A 564 -7.65 -2.40 31.90
C ILE A 564 -6.82 -1.81 30.77
N ILE A 565 -5.59 -2.32 30.58
CA ILE A 565 -4.88 -2.16 29.32
C ILE A 565 -5.29 -3.29 28.37
N PHE A 566 -5.52 -2.95 27.11
CA PHE A 566 -6.20 -3.82 26.17
C PHE A 566 -5.53 -3.82 24.81
N PHE A 567 -5.47 -4.99 24.17
CA PHE A 567 -5.10 -5.13 22.77
C PHE A 567 -5.87 -6.24 22.09
N MET A 568 -6.26 -6.01 20.82
CA MET A 568 -6.96 -6.99 19.98
C MET A 568 -6.27 -7.07 18.62
N ALA A 569 -5.78 -8.27 18.24
CA ALA A 569 -5.17 -8.52 16.95
C ALA A 569 -5.08 -10.05 16.68
N ARG A 570 -4.66 -10.41 15.47
CA ARG A 570 -4.23 -11.80 15.18
C ARG A 570 -3.03 -12.14 16.07
N LEU A 571 -2.95 -13.40 16.48
CA LEU A 571 -1.82 -13.87 17.28
C LEU A 571 -0.65 -14.28 16.38
N ASP A 572 -0.01 -13.31 15.78
CA ASP A 572 1.20 -13.46 14.98
C ASP A 572 2.37 -12.64 15.56
N LYS A 573 3.58 -12.97 15.17
CA LYS A 573 4.81 -12.33 15.67
C LYS A 573 4.84 -10.83 15.37
N VAL A 574 4.32 -10.42 14.22
CA VAL A 574 4.34 -9.00 13.81
C VAL A 574 3.44 -8.17 14.69
N LYS A 575 2.27 -8.70 15.09
CA LYS A 575 1.35 -8.01 16.03
C LYS A 575 1.84 -8.03 17.48
N ASN A 576 2.76 -8.93 17.83
CA ASN A 576 3.53 -8.90 19.07
C ASN A 576 2.68 -8.94 20.35
N LEU A 577 1.56 -9.70 20.36
CA LEU A 577 0.71 -9.86 21.56
C LEU A 577 1.51 -10.47 22.70
N SER A 578 2.27 -11.53 22.43
CA SER A 578 3.11 -12.19 23.42
C SER A 578 4.19 -11.26 23.97
N GLY A 579 4.71 -10.32 23.17
CA GLY A 579 5.62 -9.28 23.64
C GLY A 579 4.98 -8.35 24.65
N LEU A 580 3.73 -7.89 24.39
CA LEU A 580 2.99 -7.07 25.36
C LEU A 580 2.77 -7.82 26.69
N VAL A 581 2.42 -9.10 26.60
CA VAL A 581 2.26 -9.95 27.81
C VAL A 581 3.58 -10.07 28.57
N GLU A 582 4.71 -10.24 27.88
CA GLU A 582 6.04 -10.30 28.48
C GLU A 582 6.42 -8.97 29.14
N TRP A 583 6.21 -7.82 28.50
CA TRP A 583 6.47 -6.50 29.08
C TRP A 583 5.65 -6.27 30.36
N TYR A 584 4.37 -6.57 30.29
CA TYR A 584 3.47 -6.49 31.43
C TYR A 584 3.94 -7.43 32.57
N ALA A 585 4.28 -8.68 32.21
CA ALA A 585 4.68 -9.70 33.19
C ALA A 585 5.96 -9.30 33.97
N ARG A 586 6.92 -8.71 33.27
CA ARG A 586 8.22 -8.26 33.86
C ARG A 586 8.06 -6.98 34.66
N ASN A 587 7.17 -6.08 34.30
CA ASN A 587 7.01 -4.78 34.96
C ASN A 587 6.06 -4.86 36.14
N LYS A 588 6.61 -5.09 37.35
CA LYS A 588 5.84 -5.18 38.59
C LYS A 588 5.07 -3.91 38.93
N ARG A 589 5.62 -2.74 38.56
CA ARG A 589 5.01 -1.43 38.78
C ARG A 589 3.73 -1.33 37.94
N LEU A 590 3.78 -1.67 36.65
CA LEU A 590 2.62 -1.69 35.76
C LEU A 590 1.55 -2.67 36.25
N ARG A 591 1.92 -3.89 36.62
CA ARG A 591 1.02 -4.91 37.20
C ARG A 591 0.29 -4.43 38.46
N SER A 592 0.91 -3.56 39.25
CA SER A 592 0.26 -3.00 40.45
C SER A 592 -0.84 -1.97 40.10
N LEU A 593 -0.76 -1.36 38.91
CA LEU A 593 -1.59 -0.25 38.50
C LEU A 593 -2.79 -0.69 37.69
N VAL A 594 -2.65 -1.69 36.81
CA VAL A 594 -3.64 -2.07 35.82
C VAL A 594 -3.77 -3.58 35.67
N ASN A 595 -4.85 -4.03 35.06
CA ASN A 595 -5.04 -5.38 34.54
C ASN A 595 -4.69 -5.42 33.04
N LEU A 596 -4.31 -6.59 32.53
CA LEU A 596 -4.08 -6.81 31.11
C LEU A 596 -5.14 -7.73 30.51
N VAL A 597 -5.75 -7.29 29.42
CA VAL A 597 -6.65 -8.09 28.58
C VAL A 597 -6.10 -8.12 27.15
N VAL A 598 -5.93 -9.31 26.60
CA VAL A 598 -5.58 -9.49 25.18
C VAL A 598 -6.62 -10.35 24.48
N VAL A 599 -6.92 -9.99 23.23
CA VAL A 599 -7.87 -10.70 22.38
C VAL A 599 -7.16 -11.16 21.11
N GLY A 600 -7.13 -12.45 20.86
CA GLY A 600 -6.55 -12.99 19.62
C GLY A 600 -6.17 -14.46 19.70
N GLY A 601 -6.14 -15.11 18.53
CA GLY A 601 -5.73 -16.49 18.35
C GLY A 601 -6.61 -17.53 19.00
N PHE A 602 -6.08 -18.73 19.09
CA PHE A 602 -6.64 -19.87 19.82
C PHE A 602 -5.85 -20.11 21.10
N PHE A 603 -6.45 -20.82 22.09
CA PHE A 603 -5.72 -21.26 23.30
C PHE A 603 -5.01 -22.59 23.09
N ASN A 604 -5.59 -23.46 22.24
CA ASN A 604 -5.05 -24.77 21.98
C ASN A 604 -4.16 -24.74 20.72
N PRO A 605 -2.86 -24.99 20.81
CA PRO A 605 -1.96 -25.01 19.67
C PRO A 605 -2.38 -26.00 18.58
N ALA A 606 -3.13 -27.06 18.92
CA ALA A 606 -3.61 -28.05 17.96
C ALA A 606 -4.78 -27.54 17.10
N LYS A 607 -5.47 -26.45 17.51
CA LYS A 607 -6.55 -25.82 16.72
C LYS A 607 -5.98 -24.91 15.63
N SER A 608 -4.74 -24.42 15.78
CA SER A 608 -4.09 -23.57 14.76
C SER A 608 -3.46 -24.44 13.66
N LYS A 609 -3.66 -24.00 12.42
CA LYS A 609 -2.99 -24.58 11.24
C LYS A 609 -1.75 -23.77 10.83
N ASP A 610 -1.55 -22.63 11.48
CA ASP A 610 -0.40 -21.75 11.28
C ASP A 610 0.70 -22.08 12.28
N ARG A 611 1.93 -22.27 11.79
CA ARG A 611 3.08 -22.59 12.63
C ARG A 611 3.47 -21.42 13.52
N GLU A 612 3.42 -20.21 13.00
CA GLU A 612 3.78 -19.00 13.72
C GLU A 612 2.78 -18.76 14.86
N GLU A 613 1.49 -18.82 14.59
CA GLU A 613 0.45 -18.75 15.61
C GLU A 613 0.62 -19.85 16.67
N THR A 614 0.94 -21.07 16.24
CA THR A 614 1.20 -22.18 17.17
C THR A 614 2.36 -21.89 18.13
N GLU A 615 3.45 -21.28 17.65
CA GLU A 615 4.59 -20.88 18.47
C GLU A 615 4.21 -19.75 19.44
N GLU A 616 3.45 -18.76 18.99
CA GLU A 616 2.96 -17.67 19.81
C GLU A 616 1.99 -18.16 20.91
N ILE A 617 1.09 -19.11 20.62
CA ILE A 617 0.21 -19.72 21.61
C ILE A 617 1.05 -20.38 22.73
N LYS A 618 2.08 -21.16 22.36
CA LYS A 618 2.97 -21.79 23.36
C LYS A 618 3.70 -20.76 24.22
N LYS A 619 4.16 -19.66 23.60
CA LYS A 619 4.82 -18.56 24.30
C LYS A 619 3.86 -17.88 25.28
N MET A 620 2.61 -17.66 24.91
CA MET A 620 1.59 -17.09 25.78
C MET A 620 1.38 -17.94 27.04
N HIS A 621 1.18 -19.26 26.89
CA HIS A 621 1.04 -20.18 28.03
C HIS A 621 2.29 -20.23 28.91
N PHE A 622 3.48 -20.20 28.29
CA PHE A 622 4.75 -20.14 29.04
C PHE A 622 4.80 -18.88 29.91
N LEU A 623 4.50 -17.70 29.35
CA LEU A 623 4.51 -16.42 30.07
C LEU A 623 3.48 -16.38 31.21
N MET A 624 2.28 -16.90 30.99
CA MET A 624 1.23 -16.99 32.04
C MET A 624 1.72 -17.78 33.25
N LYS A 625 2.40 -18.90 32.98
CA LYS A 625 2.91 -19.81 34.04
C LYS A 625 4.15 -19.25 34.71
N GLU A 626 5.15 -18.83 33.94
CA GLU A 626 6.46 -18.36 34.43
C GLU A 626 6.31 -17.15 35.35
N TYR A 627 5.50 -16.19 34.99
CA TYR A 627 5.33 -14.96 35.79
C TYR A 627 4.11 -14.98 36.70
N ASN A 628 3.41 -16.11 36.83
CA ASN A 628 2.20 -16.26 37.64
C ASN A 628 1.22 -15.09 37.43
N LEU A 629 0.66 -14.98 36.22
CA LEU A 629 -0.23 -13.89 35.84
C LEU A 629 -1.68 -14.07 36.33
N LYS A 630 -1.97 -15.11 37.10
CA LYS A 630 -3.29 -15.36 37.68
C LYS A 630 -3.79 -14.16 38.47
N GLY A 631 -5.03 -13.77 38.28
CA GLY A 631 -5.68 -12.65 38.96
C GLY A 631 -5.45 -11.27 38.32
N GLN A 632 -4.63 -11.17 37.27
CA GLN A 632 -4.23 -9.89 36.67
C GLN A 632 -4.26 -9.90 35.14
N PHE A 633 -4.51 -11.07 34.54
CA PHE A 633 -4.44 -11.27 33.10
C PHE A 633 -5.64 -12.07 32.59
N ARG A 634 -6.19 -11.63 31.49
CA ARG A 634 -7.26 -12.29 30.74
C ARG A 634 -6.85 -12.41 29.27
N TRP A 635 -6.92 -13.64 28.76
CA TRP A 635 -6.78 -13.90 27.33
C TRP A 635 -8.12 -14.35 26.77
N ILE A 636 -8.62 -13.62 25.77
CA ILE A 636 -9.87 -13.87 25.06
C ILE A 636 -9.51 -14.40 23.67
N ALA A 637 -10.19 -15.45 23.20
CA ALA A 637 -10.03 -15.99 21.87
C ALA A 637 -10.40 -14.94 20.81
N ALA A 638 -9.96 -15.14 19.56
CA ALA A 638 -10.27 -14.24 18.46
C ALA A 638 -11.78 -14.00 18.34
N GLN A 639 -12.16 -12.73 18.23
CA GLN A 639 -13.53 -12.24 18.14
C GLN A 639 -13.83 -11.73 16.73
N THR A 640 -14.96 -12.11 16.14
CA THR A 640 -15.35 -11.73 14.77
C THR A 640 -16.52 -10.77 14.70
N ASP A 641 -17.33 -10.65 15.76
CA ASP A 641 -18.47 -9.73 15.82
C ASP A 641 -18.00 -8.28 16.04
N ARG A 642 -18.09 -7.47 15.00
CA ARG A 642 -17.67 -6.08 14.98
C ARG A 642 -18.40 -5.20 16.00
N TYR A 643 -19.69 -5.44 16.23
CA TYR A 643 -20.50 -4.66 17.18
C TYR A 643 -20.17 -5.03 18.62
N ARG A 644 -20.01 -6.33 18.92
CA ARG A 644 -19.56 -6.80 20.24
C ARG A 644 -18.16 -6.27 20.56
N ASN A 645 -17.27 -6.31 19.57
CA ASN A 645 -15.90 -5.77 19.71
C ASN A 645 -15.90 -4.28 20.00
N SER A 646 -16.70 -3.49 19.29
CA SER A 646 -16.77 -2.05 19.52
C SER A 646 -17.30 -1.74 20.92
N GLU A 647 -18.27 -2.51 21.43
CA GLU A 647 -18.77 -2.33 22.79
C GLU A 647 -17.74 -2.78 23.84
N LEU A 648 -16.94 -3.82 23.56
CA LEU A 648 -15.81 -4.19 24.41
C LEU A 648 -14.80 -3.06 24.57
N TYR A 649 -14.44 -2.34 23.48
CA TYR A 649 -13.59 -1.13 23.57
C TYR A 649 -14.21 -0.09 24.52
N ARG A 650 -15.54 0.15 24.42
CA ARG A 650 -16.23 1.12 25.28
C ARG A 650 -16.32 0.67 26.74
N CYS A 651 -16.57 -0.62 27.00
CA CYS A 651 -16.56 -1.16 28.37
C CYS A 651 -15.17 -1.03 29.02
N ILE A 652 -14.09 -1.22 28.25
CA ILE A 652 -12.73 -0.99 28.73
C ILE A 652 -12.48 0.52 28.97
N SER A 653 -13.00 1.40 28.11
CA SER A 653 -12.94 2.84 28.33
C SER A 653 -13.64 3.26 29.63
N ASP A 654 -14.74 2.60 30.00
CA ASP A 654 -15.45 2.84 31.26
C ASP A 654 -14.60 2.51 32.49
N THR A 655 -13.67 1.54 32.40
CA THR A 655 -12.70 1.25 33.46
C THR A 655 -11.58 2.31 33.57
N LYS A 656 -11.60 3.36 32.76
CA LYS A 656 -10.48 4.29 32.58
C LYS A 656 -9.20 3.59 32.10
N GLY A 657 -9.39 2.56 31.30
CA GLY A 657 -8.31 1.79 30.70
C GLY A 657 -7.62 2.49 29.53
N ALA A 658 -6.76 1.76 28.84
CA ALA A 658 -6.04 2.24 27.67
C ALA A 658 -5.88 1.12 26.61
N PHE A 659 -5.77 1.51 25.36
CA PHE A 659 -5.42 0.61 24.27
C PHE A 659 -3.90 0.61 24.05
N VAL A 660 -3.30 -0.57 23.90
CA VAL A 660 -1.84 -0.72 23.72
C VAL A 660 -1.58 -1.59 22.49
N GLN A 661 -1.05 -1.00 21.42
CA GLN A 661 -0.73 -1.70 20.18
C GLN A 661 0.79 -1.85 20.03
N PRO A 662 1.37 -3.03 20.35
CA PRO A 662 2.82 -3.25 20.44
C PRO A 662 3.44 -3.79 19.13
N ALA A 663 2.76 -3.70 17.99
CA ALA A 663 3.19 -4.34 16.75
C ALA A 663 4.61 -3.92 16.35
N LEU A 664 5.40 -4.89 15.87
CA LEU A 664 6.74 -4.62 15.33
C LEU A 664 6.70 -3.72 14.10
N TYR A 665 5.63 -3.80 13.35
CA TYR A 665 5.27 -2.90 12.25
C TYR A 665 3.76 -2.93 12.03
N GLU A 666 3.16 -1.76 11.82
CA GLU A 666 1.75 -1.62 11.49
C GLU A 666 1.59 -0.70 10.28
N ALA A 667 1.11 -1.23 9.17
CA ALA A 667 1.01 -0.47 7.92
C ALA A 667 0.15 0.79 8.06
N PHE A 668 -1.03 0.67 8.68
CA PHE A 668 -1.88 1.81 8.99
C PHE A 668 -2.32 1.83 10.47
N GLY A 669 -3.07 0.83 10.94
CA GLY A 669 -3.55 0.74 12.32
C GLY A 669 -5.01 1.11 12.51
N LEU A 670 -5.92 0.43 11.79
CA LEU A 670 -7.37 0.65 11.97
C LEU A 670 -7.79 0.46 13.43
N THR A 671 -7.24 -0.53 14.13
CA THR A 671 -7.54 -0.76 15.56
C THR A 671 -7.13 0.40 16.46
N VAL A 672 -6.11 1.16 16.08
CA VAL A 672 -5.70 2.41 16.77
C VAL A 672 -6.80 3.47 16.64
N ILE A 673 -7.30 3.67 15.43
CA ILE A 673 -8.40 4.62 15.16
C ILE A 673 -9.69 4.17 15.86
N GLU A 674 -10.01 2.89 15.83
CA GLU A 674 -11.18 2.29 16.50
C GLU A 674 -11.13 2.54 18.01
N ALA A 675 -9.99 2.30 18.64
CA ALA A 675 -9.78 2.54 20.07
C ALA A 675 -9.91 4.02 20.41
N MET A 676 -9.28 4.91 19.63
CA MET A 676 -9.35 6.35 19.82
C MET A 676 -10.78 6.88 19.62
N ASN A 677 -11.55 6.36 18.64
CA ASN A 677 -12.97 6.69 18.45
C ASN A 677 -13.84 6.26 19.64
N CYS A 678 -13.50 5.13 20.28
CA CYS A 678 -14.18 4.71 21.50
C CYS A 678 -13.76 5.52 22.76
N GLY A 679 -12.84 6.47 22.60
CA GLY A 679 -12.37 7.35 23.68
C GLY A 679 -11.27 6.75 24.54
N LEU A 680 -10.56 5.71 24.08
CA LEU A 680 -9.44 5.13 24.81
C LEU A 680 -8.15 5.93 24.58
N PRO A 681 -7.44 6.38 25.63
CA PRO A 681 -6.04 6.76 25.52
C PRO A 681 -5.25 5.61 24.90
N THR A 682 -4.44 5.91 23.89
CA THR A 682 -3.83 4.90 23.05
C THR A 682 -2.31 5.01 23.06
N PHE A 683 -1.66 3.87 23.29
CA PHE A 683 -0.23 3.64 23.15
C PHE A 683 -0.01 2.76 21.94
N ALA A 684 0.71 3.23 20.94
CA ALA A 684 0.93 2.44 19.74
C ALA A 684 2.35 2.55 19.22
N THR A 685 2.74 1.54 18.45
CA THR A 685 4.07 1.45 17.87
C THR A 685 4.47 2.72 17.12
N ASN A 686 5.74 3.08 17.21
CA ASN A 686 6.34 4.15 16.40
C ASN A 686 6.78 3.67 15.00
N GLN A 687 6.39 2.44 14.61
CA GLN A 687 6.76 1.82 13.34
C GLN A 687 5.54 1.72 12.42
N GLY A 688 5.49 2.57 11.39
CA GLY A 688 4.41 2.61 10.40
C GLY A 688 3.31 3.63 10.72
N GLY A 689 2.07 3.31 10.34
CA GLY A 689 0.93 4.23 10.41
C GLY A 689 0.62 4.84 11.77
N PRO A 690 0.67 4.11 12.89
CA PRO A 690 0.41 4.69 14.21
C PRO A 690 1.31 5.87 14.56
N ALA A 691 2.54 5.90 14.05
CA ALA A 691 3.46 7.02 14.21
C ALA A 691 2.95 8.34 13.57
N GLU A 692 2.06 8.25 12.60
CA GLU A 692 1.44 9.43 11.95
C GLU A 692 0.04 9.73 12.51
N ILE A 693 -0.69 8.70 12.96
CA ILE A 693 -2.01 8.85 13.56
C ILE A 693 -1.89 9.61 14.89
N ILE A 694 -0.97 9.17 15.74
CA ILE A 694 -0.78 9.70 17.09
C ILE A 694 0.20 10.89 17.07
N VAL A 695 -0.17 11.95 17.74
CA VAL A 695 0.75 13.02 18.14
C VAL A 695 1.23 12.69 19.54
N ASP A 696 2.51 12.26 19.67
CA ASP A 696 3.06 11.71 20.92
C ASP A 696 2.94 12.68 22.10
N GLY A 697 2.41 12.17 23.21
CA GLY A 697 2.14 12.96 24.42
C GLY A 697 0.95 13.93 24.34
N VAL A 698 0.29 14.06 23.17
CA VAL A 698 -0.85 14.95 22.95
C VAL A 698 -2.14 14.16 22.73
N SER A 699 -2.22 13.34 21.69
CA SER A 699 -3.42 12.56 21.35
C SER A 699 -3.29 11.07 21.66
N GLY A 700 -2.18 10.64 22.20
CA GLY A 700 -1.78 9.30 22.55
C GLY A 700 -0.27 9.24 22.77
N PHE A 701 0.30 8.05 22.78
CA PHE A 701 1.72 7.85 23.02
C PHE A 701 2.33 6.87 22.00
N HIS A 702 3.53 7.19 21.51
CA HIS A 702 4.34 6.25 20.79
C HIS A 702 5.08 5.32 21.75
N ILE A 703 5.14 4.04 21.42
CA ILE A 703 5.96 3.05 22.09
C ILE A 703 6.92 2.40 21.09
N ASP A 704 8.10 2.04 21.56
CA ASP A 704 9.07 1.30 20.75
C ASP A 704 8.87 -0.21 20.99
N PRO A 705 8.43 -0.97 19.97
CA PRO A 705 8.15 -2.39 20.10
C PRO A 705 9.42 -3.23 20.36
N TYR A 706 10.60 -2.67 20.11
CA TYR A 706 11.89 -3.31 20.36
C TYR A 706 12.47 -2.99 21.75
N ASN A 707 11.86 -2.02 22.47
CA ASN A 707 12.24 -1.64 23.83
C ASN A 707 11.05 -1.76 24.80
N GLY A 708 10.73 -3.00 25.17
CA GLY A 708 9.56 -3.31 25.98
C GLY A 708 9.64 -2.76 27.42
N ASP A 709 10.82 -2.66 27.99
CA ASP A 709 11.01 -2.14 29.35
C ASP A 709 10.65 -0.64 29.40
N GLU A 710 11.18 0.18 28.49
CA GLU A 710 10.83 1.60 28.37
C GLU A 710 9.34 1.79 28.01
N SER A 711 8.83 0.98 27.10
CA SER A 711 7.43 1.04 26.67
C SER A 711 6.47 0.74 27.83
N SER A 712 6.74 -0.27 28.62
CA SER A 712 5.93 -0.62 29.80
C SER A 712 6.05 0.41 30.93
N ASP A 713 7.21 1.04 31.11
CA ASP A 713 7.39 2.13 32.06
C ASP A 713 6.62 3.38 31.65
N LYS A 714 6.61 3.73 30.35
CA LYS A 714 5.81 4.84 29.81
C LYS A 714 4.31 4.65 30.08
N ILE A 715 3.81 3.41 29.95
CA ILE A 715 2.43 3.07 30.28
C ILE A 715 2.18 3.23 31.80
N ALA A 716 3.10 2.75 32.64
CA ALA A 716 2.99 2.87 34.09
C ALA A 716 2.97 4.35 34.53
N ASP A 717 3.85 5.18 33.98
CA ASP A 717 3.91 6.63 34.25
C ASP A 717 2.57 7.34 33.96
N PHE A 718 1.91 6.97 32.86
CA PHE A 718 0.59 7.51 32.53
C PHE A 718 -0.45 7.17 33.61
N PHE A 719 -0.53 5.92 34.06
CA PHE A 719 -1.51 5.52 35.07
C PHE A 719 -1.18 6.08 36.45
N GLU A 720 0.10 6.26 36.81
CA GLU A 720 0.48 6.96 38.04
C GLU A 720 0.06 8.42 37.97
N LYS A 721 0.26 9.06 36.84
CA LYS A 721 -0.20 10.44 36.63
C LYS A 721 -1.73 10.56 36.71
N CYS A 722 -2.48 9.55 36.24
CA CYS A 722 -3.94 9.52 36.39
C CYS A 722 -4.39 9.41 37.86
N LYS A 723 -3.59 8.79 38.75
CA LYS A 723 -3.87 8.74 40.20
C LYS A 723 -3.68 10.11 40.87
N THR A 724 -2.71 10.88 40.41
CA THR A 724 -2.39 12.21 40.96
C THR A 724 -3.22 13.33 40.31
N ASP A 725 -3.60 13.18 39.04
CA ASP A 725 -4.38 14.13 38.26
C ASP A 725 -5.60 13.42 37.65
N SER A 726 -6.75 13.55 38.32
CA SER A 726 -8.00 12.89 37.92
C SER A 726 -8.50 13.27 36.51
N GLN A 727 -8.02 14.39 35.95
CA GLN A 727 -8.41 14.85 34.60
C GLN A 727 -7.43 14.39 33.53
N HIS A 728 -6.29 13.80 33.87
CA HIS A 728 -5.25 13.44 32.92
C HIS A 728 -5.77 12.46 31.86
N TRP A 729 -6.46 11.40 32.29
CA TRP A 729 -7.10 10.43 31.40
C TRP A 729 -8.12 11.10 30.45
N ASN A 730 -9.00 11.95 30.99
CA ASN A 730 -10.05 12.61 30.19
C ASN A 730 -9.44 13.56 29.14
N ARG A 731 -8.36 14.28 29.49
CA ARG A 731 -7.68 15.15 28.51
C ARG A 731 -7.08 14.35 27.35
N MET A 732 -6.44 13.23 27.62
CA MET A 732 -5.86 12.37 26.58
C MET A 732 -6.94 11.74 25.70
N SER A 733 -8.01 11.21 26.31
CA SER A 733 -9.16 10.67 25.60
C SER A 733 -9.79 11.70 24.65
N LYS A 734 -10.03 12.93 25.15
CA LYS A 734 -10.61 14.01 24.33
C LYS A 734 -9.69 14.44 23.18
N ALA A 735 -8.40 14.54 23.43
CA ALA A 735 -7.43 14.92 22.39
C ALA A 735 -7.32 13.83 21.31
N GLY A 736 -7.39 12.55 21.70
CA GLY A 736 -7.44 11.42 20.76
C GLY A 736 -8.68 11.49 19.86
N LEU A 737 -9.87 11.69 20.46
CA LEU A 737 -11.12 11.86 19.71
C LEU A 737 -11.08 13.05 18.75
N GLN A 738 -10.55 14.17 19.19
CA GLN A 738 -10.40 15.36 18.35
C GLN A 738 -9.50 15.06 17.14
N ARG A 739 -8.36 14.42 17.35
CA ARG A 739 -7.42 14.03 16.30
C ARG A 739 -8.09 13.16 15.23
N ILE A 740 -8.88 12.16 15.65
CA ILE A 740 -9.60 11.28 14.73
C ILE A 740 -10.63 12.06 13.91
N ASN A 741 -11.44 12.87 14.55
CA ASN A 741 -12.48 13.67 13.87
C ASN A 741 -11.92 14.68 12.87
N GLU A 742 -10.73 15.22 13.13
CA GLU A 742 -10.07 16.19 12.25
C GLU A 742 -9.35 15.53 11.05
N CYS A 743 -8.86 14.29 11.19
CA CYS A 743 -7.94 13.72 10.21
C CYS A 743 -8.33 12.34 9.66
N TYR A 744 -9.06 11.51 10.44
CA TYR A 744 -9.22 10.08 10.18
C TYR A 744 -10.68 9.64 10.17
N THR A 745 -11.49 10.28 9.32
CA THR A 745 -12.88 9.88 9.09
C THR A 745 -13.08 9.41 7.67
N TRP A 746 -13.96 8.44 7.46
CA TRP A 746 -14.35 7.99 6.15
C TRP A 746 -14.94 9.09 5.27
N LYS A 747 -15.58 10.08 5.87
CA LYS A 747 -16.09 11.26 5.16
C LYS A 747 -14.96 12.10 4.54
N ILE A 748 -13.88 12.35 5.31
CA ILE A 748 -12.69 13.06 4.81
C ILE A 748 -12.05 12.26 3.70
N TYR A 749 -11.91 10.93 3.88
CA TYR A 749 -11.39 10.02 2.88
C TYR A 749 -12.18 10.10 1.58
N ALA A 750 -13.50 9.90 1.63
CA ALA A 750 -14.37 9.90 0.46
C ALA A 750 -14.28 11.21 -0.32
N LYS A 751 -14.32 12.35 0.35
CA LYS A 751 -14.13 13.67 -0.27
C LYS A 751 -12.80 13.78 -1.00
N LYS A 752 -11.70 13.33 -0.39
CA LYS A 752 -10.38 13.34 -1.02
C LYS A 752 -10.35 12.46 -2.26
N VAL A 753 -10.85 11.22 -2.18
CA VAL A 753 -10.83 10.27 -3.29
C VAL A 753 -11.65 10.77 -4.47
N LEU A 754 -12.86 11.28 -4.24
CA LEU A 754 -13.70 11.85 -5.30
C LEU A 754 -13.06 13.08 -5.93
N ASN A 755 -12.41 13.91 -5.13
CA ASN A 755 -11.70 15.08 -5.64
C ASN A 755 -10.47 14.70 -6.47
N MET A 756 -9.69 13.71 -6.01
CA MET A 756 -8.61 13.13 -6.80
C MET A 756 -9.11 12.56 -8.12
N GLY A 757 -10.15 11.73 -8.10
CA GLY A 757 -10.75 11.20 -9.32
C GLY A 757 -11.13 12.28 -10.34
N SER A 758 -11.72 13.38 -9.87
CA SER A 758 -12.09 14.52 -10.69
C SER A 758 -10.87 15.24 -11.29
N ILE A 759 -9.87 15.57 -10.48
CA ILE A 759 -8.67 16.31 -10.92
C ILE A 759 -7.78 15.46 -11.82
N TYR A 760 -7.51 14.21 -11.46
CA TYR A 760 -6.69 13.32 -12.30
C TYR A 760 -7.42 12.89 -13.58
N GLY A 761 -8.75 12.82 -13.56
CA GLY A 761 -9.56 12.64 -14.77
C GLY A 761 -9.37 13.78 -15.75
N PHE A 762 -9.39 15.02 -15.27
CA PHE A 762 -9.09 16.20 -16.09
C PHE A 762 -7.62 16.22 -16.55
N TRP A 763 -6.66 15.95 -15.64
CA TRP A 763 -5.25 15.84 -15.98
C TRP A 763 -5.00 14.83 -17.11
N ARG A 764 -5.60 13.64 -17.03
CA ARG A 764 -5.50 12.59 -18.04
C ARG A 764 -6.01 13.06 -19.42
N ARG A 765 -7.08 13.84 -19.45
CA ARG A 765 -7.62 14.40 -20.67
C ARG A 765 -6.68 15.39 -21.35
N LEU A 766 -5.95 16.19 -20.56
CA LEU A 766 -4.99 17.16 -21.06
C LEU A 766 -3.69 16.54 -21.56
N ASN A 767 -3.33 15.36 -21.08
CA ASN A 767 -2.04 14.72 -21.36
C ASN A 767 -2.21 13.50 -22.27
N ARG A 768 -2.60 13.74 -23.52
CA ARG A 768 -2.79 12.68 -24.52
C ARG A 768 -1.52 11.88 -24.79
N GLU A 769 -0.35 12.53 -24.80
CA GLU A 769 0.94 11.86 -25.04
C GLU A 769 1.28 10.90 -23.90
N GLN A 770 1.06 11.33 -22.66
CA GLN A 770 1.25 10.47 -21.48
C GLN A 770 0.30 9.25 -21.52
N LYS A 771 -0.93 9.45 -21.95
CA LYS A 771 -1.89 8.35 -22.14
C LYS A 771 -1.36 7.32 -23.13
N LEU A 772 -0.89 7.76 -24.31
CA LEU A 772 -0.32 6.87 -25.32
C LEU A 772 0.96 6.16 -24.82
N ALA A 773 1.80 6.85 -24.08
CA ALA A 773 2.99 6.25 -23.47
C ALA A 773 2.62 5.15 -22.45
N LYS A 774 1.63 5.40 -21.58
CA LYS A 774 1.11 4.40 -20.63
C LYS A 774 0.49 3.20 -21.35
N GLU A 775 -0.29 3.42 -22.39
CA GLU A 775 -0.88 2.33 -23.19
C GLU A 775 0.19 1.46 -23.83
N ARG A 776 1.25 2.05 -24.42
CA ARG A 776 2.38 1.31 -24.98
C ARG A 776 3.14 0.55 -23.91
N TYR A 777 3.37 1.16 -22.76
CA TYR A 777 4.03 0.54 -21.61
C TYR A 777 3.26 -0.68 -21.13
N ILE A 778 1.97 -0.55 -20.85
CA ILE A 778 1.12 -1.67 -20.42
C ILE A 778 1.17 -2.78 -21.48
N HIS A 779 0.99 -2.44 -22.73
CA HIS A 779 0.98 -3.42 -23.83
C HIS A 779 2.30 -4.19 -23.94
N MET A 780 3.41 -3.49 -23.85
CA MET A 780 4.76 -4.09 -23.91
C MET A 780 5.02 -4.99 -22.72
N PHE A 781 4.92 -4.46 -21.46
CA PHE A 781 5.24 -5.23 -20.27
C PHE A 781 4.29 -6.39 -20.03
N TYR A 782 3.02 -6.17 -20.30
CA TYR A 782 2.02 -7.20 -20.21
C TYR A 782 2.30 -8.36 -21.18
N ASN A 783 2.52 -8.07 -22.47
CA ASN A 783 2.69 -9.11 -23.48
C ASN A 783 4.08 -9.78 -23.44
N LEU A 784 5.14 -9.01 -23.23
CA LEU A 784 6.51 -9.55 -23.29
C LEU A 784 6.93 -10.19 -21.98
N GLN A 785 6.53 -9.65 -20.84
CA GLN A 785 6.98 -10.10 -19.53
C GLN A 785 5.88 -10.88 -18.80
N PHE A 786 4.82 -10.23 -18.39
CA PHE A 786 3.81 -10.83 -17.50
C PHE A 786 3.15 -12.08 -18.07
N ARG A 787 2.69 -12.05 -19.34
CA ARG A 787 2.05 -13.21 -19.98
C ARG A 787 2.93 -14.44 -20.03
N ASN A 788 4.22 -14.26 -20.27
CA ASN A 788 5.15 -15.37 -20.35
C ASN A 788 5.40 -15.99 -18.98
N LEU A 789 5.48 -15.20 -17.93
CA LEU A 789 5.57 -15.67 -16.56
C LEU A 789 4.27 -16.37 -16.12
N ALA A 790 3.14 -15.77 -16.37
CA ALA A 790 1.83 -16.33 -16.01
C ALA A 790 1.54 -17.69 -16.69
N LYS A 791 2.02 -17.91 -17.91
CA LYS A 791 1.90 -19.22 -18.60
C LYS A 791 2.69 -20.35 -17.95
N GLN A 792 3.69 -20.03 -17.14
CA GLN A 792 4.52 -21.02 -16.45
C GLN A 792 3.86 -21.50 -15.16
N VAL A 793 2.87 -20.79 -14.66
CA VAL A 793 2.17 -21.17 -13.44
C VAL A 793 1.21 -22.31 -13.73
N PRO A 794 1.32 -23.43 -12.99
CA PRO A 794 0.46 -24.58 -13.20
C PRO A 794 -0.99 -24.25 -12.80
N ILE A 795 -1.95 -24.62 -13.66
CA ILE A 795 -3.38 -24.54 -13.34
C ILE A 795 -3.73 -25.78 -12.52
N PRO A 796 -4.41 -25.64 -11.35
CA PRO A 796 -4.88 -26.80 -10.61
C PRO A 796 -5.78 -27.66 -11.48
N SER A 797 -5.57 -28.97 -11.48
CA SER A 797 -6.47 -29.91 -12.16
C SER A 797 -7.84 -29.91 -11.49
N GLU A 798 -8.91 -29.95 -12.28
CA GLU A 798 -10.31 -29.86 -11.83
C GLU A 798 -10.80 -31.01 -10.93
N THR A 799 -9.99 -32.03 -10.67
CA THR A 799 -10.34 -33.13 -9.76
C THR A 799 -9.85 -32.83 -8.35
N PRO A 800 -10.73 -32.83 -7.34
CA PRO A 800 -10.32 -32.81 -5.95
C PRO A 800 -9.44 -34.05 -5.68
N GLN A 801 -8.15 -33.88 -5.52
CA GLN A 801 -7.30 -34.96 -5.05
C GLN A 801 -7.61 -35.21 -3.59
N ASP A 802 -8.04 -36.43 -3.27
CA ASP A 802 -8.18 -36.91 -1.90
C ASP A 802 -6.89 -36.63 -1.11
N PRO A 803 -6.95 -35.89 0.02
CA PRO A 803 -5.75 -35.51 0.78
C PRO A 803 -4.96 -36.71 1.32
N THR A 804 -5.49 -37.93 1.22
CA THR A 804 -4.84 -39.14 1.71
C THR A 804 -3.92 -39.83 0.69
N GLN A 805 -3.89 -39.38 -0.57
CA GLN A 805 -3.02 -39.93 -1.61
C GLN A 805 -1.91 -38.96 -2.02
N MET A 806 -0.95 -38.74 -1.14
CA MET A 806 0.31 -38.11 -1.54
C MET A 806 1.20 -39.11 -2.28
N PRO A 807 1.69 -38.80 -3.49
CA PRO A 807 2.72 -39.65 -4.12
C PRO A 807 4.00 -39.58 -3.30
N LYS A 808 4.59 -40.74 -3.02
CA LYS A 808 5.95 -40.82 -2.47
C LYS A 808 6.92 -40.08 -3.40
N PRO A 809 7.96 -39.40 -2.86
CA PRO A 809 8.93 -38.71 -3.69
C PRO A 809 9.58 -39.72 -4.65
N SER A 810 9.44 -39.49 -5.95
CA SER A 810 10.10 -40.23 -6.99
C SER A 810 11.58 -39.89 -6.97
N ALA A 811 12.41 -40.93 -7.11
CA ALA A 811 13.86 -40.81 -7.23
C ALA A 811 14.25 -39.85 -8.37
N PRO A 812 15.38 -39.13 -8.27
CA PRO A 812 15.79 -38.17 -9.26
C PRO A 812 16.01 -38.85 -10.62
N ALA A 813 15.36 -38.33 -11.65
CA ALA A 813 15.52 -38.77 -13.01
C ALA A 813 16.92 -38.44 -13.53
N PRO A 814 17.54 -39.32 -14.37
CA PRO A 814 18.87 -39.08 -14.87
C PRO A 814 18.87 -37.86 -15.82
N SER A 815 19.91 -37.03 -15.66
CA SER A 815 20.17 -35.85 -16.46
C SER A 815 20.13 -36.12 -17.95
N ARG A 816 19.19 -35.54 -18.68
CA ARG A 816 19.19 -35.50 -20.13
C ARG A 816 20.21 -34.48 -20.62
N ARG A 817 21.13 -34.90 -21.45
CA ARG A 817 22.04 -34.05 -22.22
C ARG A 817 21.28 -33.05 -23.08
N PRO A 818 21.79 -31.83 -23.27
CA PRO A 818 21.11 -30.82 -24.09
C PRO A 818 21.05 -31.28 -25.55
N ALA A 819 19.86 -31.24 -26.12
CA ALA A 819 19.66 -31.48 -27.55
C ALA A 819 20.09 -30.22 -28.33
N ALA A 820 20.71 -30.47 -29.48
CA ALA A 820 21.28 -29.50 -30.39
C ALA A 820 20.25 -28.42 -30.82
N LYS A 821 20.73 -27.18 -30.87
CA LYS A 821 20.00 -26.01 -31.35
C LYS A 821 19.39 -26.20 -32.73
N ALA A 822 18.09 -26.19 -32.86
CA ALA A 822 17.39 -26.04 -34.12
C ALA A 822 17.47 -24.57 -34.59
N ARG A 823 17.92 -24.35 -35.82
CA ARG A 823 17.97 -23.04 -36.48
C ARG A 823 16.55 -22.45 -36.60
N PRO A 824 16.35 -21.14 -36.35
CA PRO A 824 15.09 -20.51 -36.59
C PRO A 824 14.75 -20.44 -38.09
N LYS A 825 13.54 -20.83 -38.44
CA LYS A 825 12.97 -20.63 -39.79
C LYS A 825 12.76 -19.14 -40.01
N LYS A 826 13.22 -18.65 -41.18
CA LYS A 826 12.93 -17.30 -41.69
C LYS A 826 11.42 -17.07 -41.72
N VAL A 827 10.97 -16.07 -41.00
CA VAL A 827 9.64 -15.49 -41.17
C VAL A 827 9.75 -14.46 -42.28
N SER A 828 8.91 -14.60 -43.29
CA SER A 828 8.83 -13.76 -44.47
C SER A 828 8.47 -12.32 -44.12
N GLU A 829 9.25 -11.41 -44.67
CA GLU A 829 8.97 -9.97 -44.71
C GLU A 829 7.65 -9.71 -45.45
N HIS A 830 6.65 -9.28 -44.72
CA HIS A 830 5.59 -8.44 -45.25
C HIS A 830 4.87 -7.80 -44.05
N TRP A 831 5.09 -6.55 -43.87
CA TRP A 831 4.26 -5.54 -43.16
C TRP A 831 5.12 -4.34 -42.75
N ILE A 832 5.56 -3.58 -43.76
CA ILE A 832 5.95 -2.19 -43.52
C ILE A 832 5.42 -1.39 -44.72
N VAL A 833 4.32 -0.71 -44.55
CA VAL A 833 4.02 0.50 -45.33
C VAL A 833 3.32 1.50 -44.43
N GLY A 834 3.98 2.61 -44.18
CA GLY A 834 3.41 3.90 -43.99
C GLY A 834 3.22 4.46 -42.60
N ALA A 835 4.29 4.96 -41.99
CA ALA A 835 4.28 6.26 -41.29
C ALA A 835 5.72 6.67 -40.99
N PRO A 836 6.10 7.95 -41.08
CA PRO A 836 7.50 8.34 -40.93
C PRO A 836 7.93 8.26 -39.46
N LEU A 837 8.97 7.46 -39.23
CA LEU A 837 9.76 7.46 -38.02
C LEU A 837 10.56 8.75 -37.95
N THR A 838 10.24 9.61 -37.00
CA THR A 838 11.19 10.61 -36.52
C THR A 838 11.59 10.23 -35.12
N LEU A 839 12.82 9.74 -35.01
CA LEU A 839 13.73 9.76 -33.86
C LEU A 839 13.15 9.46 -32.47
N LEU A 840 13.37 8.25 -32.03
CA LEU A 840 13.73 7.94 -30.65
C LEU A 840 14.90 6.95 -30.70
N THR A 841 16.10 7.46 -30.72
CA THR A 841 17.33 6.70 -30.46
C THR A 841 17.42 6.49 -28.96
N ALA A 842 16.90 5.40 -28.47
CA ALA A 842 17.37 4.82 -27.22
C ALA A 842 18.65 4.06 -27.56
N ALA A 843 19.75 4.50 -27.00
CA ALA A 843 21.08 3.95 -27.23
C ALA A 843 21.14 2.51 -26.73
N ALA A 844 21.05 1.57 -27.65
CA ALA A 844 21.60 0.25 -27.48
C ALA A 844 22.79 0.14 -28.44
N THR A 845 24.00 0.44 -27.97
CA THR A 845 25.22 0.18 -28.70
C THR A 845 25.71 -1.22 -28.36
N PRO A 846 25.76 -2.15 -29.30
CA PRO A 846 26.49 -3.40 -29.10
C PRO A 846 27.96 -3.13 -29.32
N LYS A 847 28.80 -3.25 -28.31
CA LYS A 847 30.26 -3.35 -28.48
C LYS A 847 30.60 -4.75 -28.90
N ILE A 848 30.87 -4.90 -30.20
CA ILE A 848 31.60 -6.07 -30.75
C ILE A 848 33.06 -5.91 -30.32
N LYS A 849 33.59 -6.93 -29.65
CA LYS A 849 35.05 -7.17 -29.61
C LYS A 849 35.34 -8.60 -30.01
N ASP A 850 36.30 -8.68 -30.92
CA ASP A 850 36.82 -9.83 -31.59
C ASP A 850 37.56 -10.80 -30.66
N HIS A 851 37.49 -12.07 -31.02
CA HIS A 851 38.22 -13.21 -30.45
C HIS A 851 39.75 -13.12 -30.57
N PRO A 852 40.51 -13.90 -29.76
CA PRO A 852 40.85 -15.28 -30.16
C PRO A 852 40.91 -16.27 -28.98
N THR A 853 40.61 -17.52 -29.32
CA THR A 853 40.96 -18.76 -28.60
C THR A 853 42.47 -19.02 -28.59
N PRO A 854 43.04 -19.79 -27.63
CA PRO A 854 43.09 -21.24 -27.79
C PRO A 854 43.11 -22.12 -26.50
N SER A 855 42.60 -23.33 -26.69
CA SER A 855 43.05 -24.68 -26.25
C SER A 855 43.81 -24.89 -24.93
N GLY A 856 43.43 -25.95 -24.21
CA GLY A 856 44.31 -26.69 -23.30
C GLY A 856 43.62 -27.55 -22.26
N GLU A 857 43.77 -28.80 -22.42
CA GLU A 857 43.31 -29.94 -21.61
C GLU A 857 43.76 -29.92 -20.15
N GLY A 858 43.04 -30.67 -19.30
CA GLY A 858 43.58 -31.12 -18.03
C GLY A 858 42.58 -31.70 -17.05
N VAL A 859 42.52 -33.00 -17.02
CA VAL A 859 41.81 -33.92 -16.11
C VAL A 859 42.34 -33.81 -14.69
N SER A 860 41.45 -33.83 -13.68
CA SER A 860 41.59 -34.77 -12.55
C SER A 860 40.41 -34.77 -11.60
N GLU A 861 40.00 -35.95 -11.24
CA GLU A 861 39.07 -36.37 -10.24
C GLU A 861 39.47 -35.98 -8.80
N GLY A 862 38.49 -35.76 -7.94
CA GLY A 862 38.70 -35.67 -6.50
C GLY A 862 37.38 -35.74 -5.72
N THR A 863 37.09 -36.95 -5.31
CA THR A 863 36.04 -37.35 -4.35
C THR A 863 36.29 -36.79 -2.97
N ALA A 864 35.23 -36.29 -2.32
CA ALA A 864 35.04 -36.40 -0.85
C ALA A 864 33.62 -36.04 -0.43
N THR A 865 32.90 -37.02 -0.04
CA THR A 865 32.13 -37.35 1.15
C THR A 865 31.36 -36.24 1.85
N SER A 866 30.09 -36.57 1.92
CA SER A 866 29.00 -36.13 2.80
C SER A 866 29.32 -35.67 4.24
N GLU A 867 28.64 -34.65 4.70
CA GLU A 867 27.97 -34.70 6.02
C GLU A 867 26.67 -33.90 6.02
N GLN A 868 25.65 -34.55 6.49
CA GLN A 868 24.27 -34.05 6.71
C GLN A 868 24.23 -33.20 7.97
N SER A 869 23.56 -32.08 7.95
CA SER A 869 22.80 -31.66 9.11
C SER A 869 21.54 -30.97 8.63
N GLY A 870 20.43 -31.57 8.99
CA GLY A 870 19.09 -31.23 8.58
C GLY A 870 18.51 -30.06 9.35
N GLY A 871 17.53 -29.41 8.74
CA GLY A 871 16.76 -28.34 9.32
C GLY A 871 15.89 -27.65 8.29
N GLY A 872 15.27 -28.40 7.38
CA GLY A 872 14.24 -27.87 6.47
C GLY A 872 12.87 -27.96 7.11
N GLY A 873 12.39 -26.88 7.75
CA GLY A 873 11.01 -26.77 8.20
C GLY A 873 10.07 -26.49 7.03
N LEU A 874 9.14 -27.40 6.79
CA LEU A 874 8.04 -27.23 5.85
C LEU A 874 7.17 -26.04 6.28
N PHE A 875 7.14 -24.98 5.48
CA PHE A 875 6.09 -23.98 5.52
C PHE A 875 4.80 -24.63 5.03
N GLY A 876 3.73 -24.43 5.78
CA GLY A 876 2.47 -25.13 5.56
C GLY A 876 1.82 -24.83 4.22
N LEU A 877 1.23 -25.87 3.64
CA LEU A 877 0.56 -25.92 2.33
C LEU A 877 -0.61 -24.91 2.13
N HIS A 878 -0.99 -24.15 3.13
CA HIS A 878 -2.14 -23.22 3.07
C HIS A 878 -1.91 -21.95 2.23
N TRP A 879 -0.67 -21.56 1.95
CA TRP A 879 -0.34 -20.42 1.09
C TRP A 879 -0.34 -20.74 -0.41
N LEU A 880 -0.40 -22.02 -0.79
CA LEU A 880 -0.34 -22.44 -2.20
C LEU A 880 -1.66 -22.23 -2.95
N VAL A 881 -2.79 -22.40 -2.29
CA VAL A 881 -4.11 -22.33 -2.93
C VAL A 881 -4.44 -20.90 -3.42
N PRO A 882 -4.17 -19.84 -2.67
CA PRO A 882 -4.46 -18.48 -3.09
C PRO A 882 -3.55 -17.97 -4.21
N ILE A 883 -2.26 -18.30 -4.16
CA ILE A 883 -1.28 -17.85 -5.17
C ILE A 883 -1.53 -18.53 -6.52
N ILE A 884 -1.85 -19.82 -6.50
CA ILE A 884 -2.23 -20.56 -7.72
C ILE A 884 -3.56 -20.02 -8.25
N ALA A 885 -4.53 -19.72 -7.38
CA ALA A 885 -5.79 -19.08 -7.77
C ALA A 885 -5.56 -17.67 -8.34
N PHE A 886 -4.65 -16.89 -7.79
CA PHE A 886 -4.23 -15.58 -8.26
C PHE A 886 -3.70 -15.64 -9.70
N VAL A 887 -2.71 -16.47 -9.96
CA VAL A 887 -2.08 -16.52 -11.28
C VAL A 887 -3.00 -17.18 -12.30
N CYS A 888 -3.79 -18.18 -11.89
CA CYS A 888 -4.82 -18.77 -12.76
C CYS A 888 -5.91 -17.74 -13.10
N ALA A 889 -6.36 -16.95 -12.13
CA ALA A 889 -7.34 -15.89 -12.33
C ALA A 889 -6.81 -14.82 -13.28
N ILE A 890 -5.60 -14.36 -13.08
CA ILE A 890 -4.95 -13.37 -13.94
C ILE A 890 -4.63 -13.97 -15.30
N HIS A 891 -3.95 -15.08 -15.38
CA HIS A 891 -3.65 -15.76 -16.67
C HIS A 891 -4.90 -15.94 -17.51
N TYR A 892 -5.97 -16.21 -16.85
CA TYR A 892 -7.24 -16.53 -17.44
C TYR A 892 -8.03 -15.32 -17.90
N PHE A 893 -8.17 -14.33 -17.06
CA PHE A 893 -8.71 -13.02 -17.41
C PHE A 893 -7.95 -12.43 -18.60
N LEU A 894 -6.65 -12.65 -18.65
CA LEU A 894 -5.73 -12.11 -19.62
C LEU A 894 -5.65 -12.90 -20.95
N LYS A 895 -5.85 -14.22 -20.95
CA LYS A 895 -5.92 -15.01 -22.18
C LYS A 895 -7.12 -14.63 -23.04
N ASN A 896 -8.13 -14.04 -22.44
CA ASN A 896 -9.31 -13.52 -23.11
C ASN A 896 -9.21 -12.04 -23.51
N LEU A 897 -8.34 -11.25 -22.84
CA LEU A 897 -7.93 -9.92 -23.30
C LEU A 897 -7.26 -9.99 -24.69
N ASP A 898 -6.48 -11.01 -24.97
CA ASP A 898 -5.80 -11.18 -26.23
C ASP A 898 -6.70 -11.22 -27.46
N ARG A 899 -7.84 -11.89 -27.38
CA ARG A 899 -8.78 -12.01 -28.50
C ARG A 899 -9.43 -10.68 -28.85
N LEU A 900 -9.36 -9.70 -27.98
CA LEU A 900 -9.87 -8.35 -28.21
C LEU A 900 -8.84 -7.44 -28.89
N PHE A 901 -7.54 -7.68 -28.64
CA PHE A 901 -6.48 -6.92 -29.34
C PHE A 901 -6.21 -7.41 -30.77
N THR A 902 -6.68 -8.60 -31.14
CA THR A 902 -6.44 -9.20 -32.46
C THR A 902 -7.63 -9.12 -33.44
N ARG A 903 -8.75 -8.51 -33.11
CA ARG A 903 -9.96 -8.46 -33.93
C ARG A 903 -10.32 -7.08 -34.50
N GLU A 904 -9.52 -6.05 -34.27
CA GLU A 904 -9.68 -4.74 -34.93
C GLU A 904 -8.46 -4.43 -35.83
N GLN A 905 -8.03 -5.42 -36.62
CA GLN A 905 -7.26 -5.22 -37.84
C GLN A 905 -8.05 -5.78 -39.04
#